data_c725433391fd2e3058083bd0f682430b
#
_entry.id   c725433391fd2e3058083bd0f682430b
#
_cell.length_a   1.000
_cell.length_b   1.000
_cell.length_c   1.000
_cell.angle_alpha   90.00
_cell.angle_beta   90.00
_cell.angle_gamma   90.00
#
_symmetry.space_group_name_H-M   'P 1'
#
loop_
_entity.id
_entity.type
_entity.pdbx_description
1 polymer ?
#
loop_
_entity_poly.entity_id
_entity_poly.type
_entity_poly.pdbx_seq_one_letter_code
_entity_poly.pdbx_strand_id
1 'polypeptide(L)'
;NVSSAGGTIQTGITHLMPESRSMKAVVITAKKPLIEQKIDKLVVNVDAAPTNAGATAMEVLEKSPGITVDNDGNISLKGKAGVMVMMDGKPTYLSAADLANLLKNTPASAIDQIEIMSNPSSKYDAAGNSGIINIKTKKSLKMGLNGSIMIGATAGFFPKDGNVYVQPKSQHSLNFNYRKNKINLFGNYNPNFNKRRNELTILRKFYNEDGTVNASAVLGTDFTGRGDNHSAKLGADYYINNKNVLGVAFTGFGFFGDFAPSTLSNIYNPDGSLQSGLYSTTDNNIKFRNYTANINYKHSFDSLGREFTIDLDYVKYDNVSDMLLTTNVLDKWGSTMGNPVLLKGHLPSNIDIYSFKTDYVHPLKNNFKIETGIKANYVKNNNIVDYTRNNGEEWVNDFRSNHFIYEENINAVYININKKLSEKWSAQAGLRAENTNTKGYQVTNDSAFKRHYTNLFPTAFVSYAVNKNNQLTLSYSRRVNRPNYQDLNPFIYFLDSLTYQKGNPYLLPQFSHNIELSHSFKGKFITTLNYSRTTDVIAQILRQNTDEKTTFQTTENVSRFRNIGLSVTAPFKWTSWFNTNVFVNLYNNQYKGIYNGALINASNTAYMINITNSFTLAEGFSAELSGFYRSEGLSDLLMMNEMYQMTIGLQKNLMKGKSTLRLNFRDPFGWQKFGGYVKYGDVDVTVKNRWDTRQVTASFTWRFGKNTIAPSRKRATGVSEEVNRAGQTN
;
A
#
# COMPACT_ATOMS: atom_id res chain seq x y z
N ASN A 1 4.45 -31.30 72.97
CA ASN A 1 4.42 -32.47 73.86
C ASN A 1 3.85 -32.07 75.22
N VAL A 2 2.61 -32.41 75.49
CA VAL A 2 1.98 -32.24 76.79
C VAL A 2 2.08 -33.59 77.52
N SER A 3 2.81 -33.67 78.61
CA SER A 3 2.87 -34.87 79.42
C SER A 3 1.61 -34.95 80.28
N SER A 4 1.06 -36.15 80.44
CA SER A 4 -0.12 -36.48 81.21
C SER A 4 0.12 -36.50 82.70
N ALA A 5 0.18 -35.35 83.34
CA ALA A 5 0.03 -35.24 84.80
C ALA A 5 -1.13 -34.24 85.01
N GLY A 6 -2.19 -34.71 85.64
CA GLY A 6 -3.47 -34.02 85.78
C GLY A 6 -3.32 -32.64 86.47
N GLY A 7 -3.39 -31.63 85.66
CA GLY A 7 -3.51 -30.23 86.05
C GLY A 7 -4.04 -29.43 84.86
N THR A 8 -5.05 -28.63 85.11
CA THR A 8 -5.59 -27.71 84.06
C THR A 8 -4.58 -26.62 83.73
N ILE A 9 -3.97 -26.69 82.57
CA ILE A 9 -3.13 -25.60 82.03
C ILE A 9 -4.02 -24.56 81.38
N GLN A 10 -4.17 -23.37 81.94
CA GLN A 10 -4.76 -22.23 81.25
C GLN A 10 -3.78 -21.69 80.23
N THR A 11 -3.94 -22.03 79.00
CA THR A 11 -3.22 -21.35 77.88
C THR A 11 -3.90 -20.01 77.64
N GLY A 12 -3.13 -18.92 77.77
CA GLY A 12 -3.64 -17.56 77.37
C GLY A 12 -4.19 -17.53 75.91
N ILE A 13 -4.91 -16.46 75.57
CA ILE A 13 -5.51 -16.29 74.29
C ILE A 13 -4.49 -16.44 73.16
N THR A 14 -4.58 -17.54 72.40
CA THR A 14 -3.71 -17.79 71.23
C THR A 14 -4.37 -17.16 70.03
N HIS A 15 -3.81 -16.02 69.56
CA HIS A 15 -4.21 -15.45 68.28
C HIS A 15 -3.68 -16.27 67.12
N LEU A 16 -4.55 -17.03 66.46
CA LEU A 16 -4.25 -17.68 65.18
C LEU A 16 -4.30 -16.62 64.10
N MET A 17 -3.15 -16.23 63.52
CA MET A 17 -3.12 -15.48 62.30
C MET A 17 -3.41 -16.45 61.13
N PRO A 18 -4.38 -16.16 60.27
CA PRO A 18 -4.56 -16.95 59.08
C PRO A 18 -3.37 -16.75 58.13
N GLU A 19 -2.54 -17.80 57.97
CA GLU A 19 -1.49 -17.83 56.96
C GLU A 19 -2.19 -17.99 55.58
N SER A 20 -2.38 -16.91 54.87
CA SER A 20 -2.83 -16.97 53.47
C SER A 20 -1.65 -17.44 52.60
N ARG A 21 -1.55 -18.75 52.36
CA ARG A 21 -0.71 -19.28 51.28
C ARG A 21 -1.37 -18.83 49.97
N SER A 22 -0.83 -17.80 49.35
CA SER A 22 -1.20 -17.47 47.97
C SER A 22 -0.74 -18.65 47.09
N MET A 23 -1.66 -19.48 46.69
CA MET A 23 -1.41 -20.43 45.61
C MET A 23 -1.02 -19.61 44.40
N LYS A 24 0.19 -19.84 43.85
CA LYS A 24 0.55 -19.27 42.54
C LYS A 24 -0.52 -19.72 41.56
N ALA A 25 -1.33 -18.78 41.14
CA ALA A 25 -2.31 -19.03 40.08
C ALA A 25 -1.55 -19.60 38.87
N VAL A 26 -1.87 -20.83 38.49
CA VAL A 26 -1.40 -21.41 37.22
C VAL A 26 -2.15 -20.66 36.13
N VAL A 27 -1.53 -19.59 35.64
CA VAL A 27 -2.04 -18.90 34.46
C VAL A 27 -1.75 -19.80 33.25
N ILE A 28 -2.73 -20.57 32.82
CA ILE A 28 -2.67 -21.31 31.55
C ILE A 28 -2.83 -20.27 30.45
N THR A 29 -1.74 -19.66 30.05
CA THR A 29 -1.69 -18.84 28.81
C THR A 29 -1.65 -19.81 27.65
N ALA A 30 -2.80 -20.09 27.03
CA ALA A 30 -2.85 -20.76 25.74
C ALA A 30 -2.07 -19.89 24.72
N LYS A 31 -0.91 -20.37 24.26
CA LYS A 31 -0.15 -19.69 23.21
C LYS A 31 -1.00 -19.64 21.96
N LYS A 32 -1.37 -18.43 21.52
CA LYS A 32 -2.03 -18.23 20.23
C LYS A 32 -1.15 -18.81 19.11
N PRO A 33 -1.69 -19.50 18.11
CA PRO A 33 -0.90 -19.94 16.96
C PRO A 33 -0.37 -18.71 16.20
N LEU A 34 0.77 -18.83 15.52
CA LEU A 34 1.34 -17.74 14.71
C LEU A 34 0.35 -17.26 13.64
N ILE A 35 -0.29 -18.20 12.97
CA ILE A 35 -1.26 -17.95 11.91
C ILE A 35 -2.59 -18.60 12.31
N GLU A 36 -3.67 -17.87 12.21
CA GLU A 36 -5.02 -18.32 12.50
C GLU A 36 -5.95 -17.95 11.35
N GLN A 37 -6.59 -18.95 10.72
CA GLN A 37 -7.60 -18.71 9.72
C GLN A 37 -8.93 -18.41 10.38
N LYS A 38 -9.48 -17.23 10.16
CA LYS A 38 -10.87 -16.84 10.47
C LYS A 38 -11.73 -16.91 9.23
N ILE A 39 -13.03 -16.78 9.38
CA ILE A 39 -13.97 -16.94 8.27
C ILE A 39 -13.75 -15.91 7.14
N ASP A 40 -13.40 -14.68 7.48
CA ASP A 40 -13.26 -13.55 6.55
C ASP A 40 -11.79 -13.05 6.43
N LYS A 41 -10.86 -13.65 7.17
CA LYS A 41 -9.48 -13.15 7.23
C LYS A 41 -8.50 -14.20 7.73
N LEU A 42 -7.25 -13.99 7.34
CA LEU A 42 -6.09 -14.64 7.93
C LEU A 42 -5.53 -13.72 9.02
N VAL A 43 -5.24 -14.26 10.20
CA VAL A 43 -4.69 -13.50 11.32
C VAL A 43 -3.27 -13.99 11.60
N VAL A 44 -2.31 -13.10 11.56
CA VAL A 44 -0.93 -13.33 12.00
C VAL A 44 -0.77 -12.75 13.39
N ASN A 45 -0.57 -13.60 14.40
CA ASN A 45 -0.37 -13.21 15.79
C ASN A 45 1.12 -12.87 16.00
N VAL A 46 1.43 -11.59 16.15
CA VAL A 46 2.81 -11.08 16.07
C VAL A 46 3.69 -11.59 17.20
N ASP A 47 3.16 -11.71 18.41
CA ASP A 47 3.90 -12.23 19.57
C ASP A 47 4.18 -13.72 19.52
N ALA A 48 3.49 -14.46 18.67
CA ALA A 48 3.64 -15.91 18.58
C ALA A 48 4.95 -16.33 17.88
N ALA A 49 5.58 -15.42 17.11
CA ALA A 49 6.86 -15.66 16.46
C ALA A 49 8.02 -15.05 17.26
N PRO A 50 8.95 -15.84 17.78
CA PRO A 50 10.15 -15.32 18.46
C PRO A 50 10.99 -14.37 17.58
N THR A 51 10.98 -14.58 16.26
CA THR A 51 11.69 -13.76 15.27
C THR A 51 11.10 -12.37 15.10
N ASN A 52 9.90 -12.11 15.61
CA ASN A 52 9.29 -10.79 15.64
C ASN A 52 9.80 -9.94 16.84
N ALA A 53 10.51 -10.54 17.78
CA ALA A 53 11.12 -9.80 18.87
C ALA A 53 12.16 -8.80 18.33
N GLY A 54 11.88 -7.51 18.50
CA GLY A 54 12.72 -6.43 17.97
C GLY A 54 12.51 -6.13 16.47
N ALA A 55 11.65 -6.86 15.77
CA ALA A 55 11.26 -6.57 14.37
C ALA A 55 10.37 -5.31 14.26
N THR A 56 10.21 -4.82 13.05
CA THR A 56 9.25 -3.76 12.71
C THR A 56 7.95 -4.34 12.17
N ALA A 57 6.92 -3.51 12.06
CA ALA A 57 5.67 -3.88 11.40
C ALA A 57 5.89 -4.30 9.94
N MET A 58 6.80 -3.62 9.23
CA MET A 58 7.15 -3.96 7.85
C MET A 58 7.74 -5.36 7.76
N GLU A 59 8.72 -5.69 8.59
CA GLU A 59 9.32 -7.02 8.61
C GLU A 59 8.33 -8.12 8.99
N VAL A 60 7.36 -7.82 9.83
CA VAL A 60 6.28 -8.78 10.15
C VAL A 60 5.35 -8.95 8.93
N LEU A 61 5.06 -7.87 8.20
CA LEU A 61 4.27 -7.94 6.96
C LEU A 61 5.00 -8.76 5.89
N GLU A 62 6.27 -8.49 5.64
CA GLU A 62 7.10 -9.22 4.67
C GLU A 62 7.14 -10.74 4.96
N LYS A 63 7.06 -11.10 6.24
CA LYS A 63 6.98 -12.50 6.71
C LYS A 63 5.55 -13.04 6.72
N SER A 64 4.56 -12.20 6.46
CA SER A 64 3.15 -12.60 6.53
C SER A 64 2.71 -13.29 5.24
N PRO A 65 1.84 -14.31 5.34
CA PRO A 65 1.43 -15.11 4.20
C PRO A 65 0.78 -14.29 3.08
N GLY A 66 1.28 -14.46 1.87
CA GLY A 66 0.72 -13.85 0.67
C GLY A 66 1.00 -12.38 0.48
N ILE A 67 1.75 -11.77 1.38
CA ILE A 67 2.17 -10.36 1.27
C ILE A 67 3.54 -10.29 0.60
N THR A 68 3.67 -9.38 -0.36
CA THR A 68 4.94 -8.98 -0.94
C THR A 68 5.07 -7.47 -0.86
N VAL A 69 6.26 -7.01 -0.59
CA VAL A 69 6.59 -5.58 -0.54
C VAL A 69 7.66 -5.35 -1.58
N ASP A 70 7.41 -4.40 -2.48
CA ASP A 70 8.42 -4.00 -3.45
C ASP A 70 9.39 -2.96 -2.86
N ASN A 71 10.33 -2.52 -3.67
CA ASN A 71 11.36 -1.58 -3.29
C ASN A 71 10.84 -0.20 -2.90
N ASP A 72 9.75 0.20 -3.51
CA ASP A 72 9.13 1.50 -3.30
C ASP A 72 8.18 1.48 -2.11
N GLY A 73 8.04 0.29 -1.48
CA GLY A 73 7.17 0.08 -0.33
C GLY A 73 5.71 -0.23 -0.72
N ASN A 74 5.44 -0.49 -2.01
CA ASN A 74 4.12 -0.93 -2.42
C ASN A 74 3.87 -2.34 -1.91
N ILE A 75 2.73 -2.53 -1.30
CA ILE A 75 2.32 -3.80 -0.74
C ILE A 75 1.36 -4.49 -1.70
N SER A 76 1.69 -5.72 -2.08
CA SER A 76 0.84 -6.58 -2.89
C SER A 76 0.34 -7.76 -2.08
N LEU A 77 -0.86 -8.25 -2.41
CA LEU A 77 -1.44 -9.43 -1.80
C LEU A 77 -1.71 -10.51 -2.86
N LYS A 78 -1.06 -11.66 -2.71
CA LYS A 78 -1.16 -12.79 -3.65
C LYS A 78 -0.87 -12.39 -5.12
N GLY A 79 0.11 -11.49 -5.31
CA GLY A 79 0.50 -11.00 -6.63
C GLY A 79 -0.41 -9.92 -7.22
N LYS A 80 -1.38 -9.43 -6.47
CA LYS A 80 -2.27 -8.33 -6.89
C LYS A 80 -1.86 -7.04 -6.21
N ALA A 81 -1.56 -6.00 -6.96
CA ALA A 81 -1.28 -4.65 -6.47
C ALA A 81 -2.58 -3.92 -6.02
N GLY A 82 -2.45 -2.79 -5.35
CA GLY A 82 -3.62 -2.00 -4.90
C GLY A 82 -4.28 -2.54 -3.64
N VAL A 83 -3.50 -3.09 -2.72
CA VAL A 83 -3.94 -3.54 -1.40
C VAL A 83 -4.13 -2.34 -0.49
N MET A 84 -5.28 -2.25 0.16
CA MET A 84 -5.51 -1.24 1.17
C MET A 84 -4.88 -1.65 2.51
N VAL A 85 -3.93 -0.85 3.01
CA VAL A 85 -3.34 -1.08 4.33
C VAL A 85 -4.01 -0.20 5.37
N MET A 86 -4.48 -0.84 6.43
CA MET A 86 -5.13 -0.21 7.57
C MET A 86 -4.29 -0.40 8.83
N MET A 87 -4.29 0.58 9.71
CA MET A 87 -3.78 0.45 11.07
C MET A 87 -4.92 0.65 12.07
N ASP A 88 -5.21 -0.39 12.85
CA ASP A 88 -6.34 -0.42 13.78
C ASP A 88 -7.71 -0.19 13.12
N GLY A 89 -7.89 -0.69 11.89
CA GLY A 89 -9.11 -0.50 11.10
C GLY A 89 -9.21 0.85 10.41
N LYS A 90 -8.11 1.64 10.39
CA LYS A 90 -8.01 2.90 9.66
C LYS A 90 -7.03 2.76 8.53
N PRO A 91 -7.35 3.26 7.35
CA PRO A 91 -6.35 3.51 6.32
C PRO A 91 -5.24 4.40 6.85
N THR A 92 -4.05 4.17 6.37
CA THR A 92 -2.88 4.88 6.85
C THR A 92 -2.75 6.29 6.29
N TYR A 93 -3.48 6.65 5.22
CA TYR A 93 -3.46 7.95 4.53
C TYR A 93 -2.07 8.38 4.06
N LEU A 94 -1.22 7.44 3.79
CA LEU A 94 0.17 7.67 3.42
C LEU A 94 0.40 7.17 2.00
N SER A 95 1.32 7.81 1.28
CA SER A 95 1.87 7.24 0.05
C SER A 95 2.48 5.87 0.35
N ALA A 96 2.71 5.05 -0.67
CA ALA A 96 3.33 3.74 -0.49
C ALA A 96 4.69 3.85 0.25
N ALA A 97 5.50 4.84 -0.11
CA ALA A 97 6.79 5.10 0.53
C ALA A 97 6.66 5.50 2.00
N ASP A 98 5.66 6.34 2.34
CA ASP A 98 5.45 6.80 3.72
C ASP A 98 4.80 5.74 4.59
N LEU A 99 3.92 4.94 4.01
CA LEU A 99 3.40 3.75 4.65
C LEU A 99 4.54 2.77 4.98
N ALA A 100 5.44 2.54 4.02
CA ALA A 100 6.63 1.74 4.25
C ALA A 100 7.49 2.31 5.39
N ASN A 101 7.68 3.63 5.43
CA ASN A 101 8.41 4.29 6.50
C ASN A 101 7.70 4.16 7.85
N LEU A 102 6.39 4.41 7.91
CA LEU A 102 5.60 4.19 9.13
C LEU A 102 5.73 2.75 9.62
N LEU A 103 5.62 1.77 8.74
CA LEU A 103 5.69 0.35 9.07
C LEU A 103 7.10 -0.09 9.49
N LYS A 104 8.15 0.43 8.84
CA LYS A 104 9.56 0.22 9.23
C LYS A 104 9.87 0.82 10.61
N ASN A 105 9.13 1.85 11.02
CA ASN A 105 9.32 2.54 12.29
C ASN A 105 8.37 2.07 13.41
N THR A 106 7.33 1.32 13.08
CA THR A 106 6.42 0.72 14.06
C THR A 106 7.03 -0.57 14.59
N PRO A 107 7.37 -0.66 15.90
CA PRO A 107 7.95 -1.89 16.44
C PRO A 107 6.90 -3.00 16.47
N ALA A 108 7.28 -4.21 16.12
CA ALA A 108 6.42 -5.40 16.18
C ALA A 108 5.84 -5.62 17.60
N SER A 109 6.58 -5.24 18.62
CA SER A 109 6.12 -5.29 20.03
C SER A 109 4.89 -4.43 20.32
N ALA A 110 4.60 -3.42 19.49
CA ALA A 110 3.39 -2.60 19.58
C ALA A 110 2.19 -3.22 18.82
N ILE A 111 2.42 -4.29 18.05
CA ILE A 111 1.40 -4.94 17.22
C ILE A 111 0.86 -6.17 17.97
N ASP A 112 -0.45 -6.33 18.01
CA ASP A 112 -1.13 -7.53 18.52
C ASP A 112 -1.22 -8.57 17.40
N GLN A 113 -1.78 -8.17 16.25
CA GLN A 113 -2.01 -9.07 15.13
C GLN A 113 -2.09 -8.29 13.80
N ILE A 114 -1.82 -8.99 12.70
CA ILE A 114 -2.07 -8.52 11.34
C ILE A 114 -3.23 -9.34 10.76
N GLU A 115 -4.26 -8.66 10.29
CA GLU A 115 -5.42 -9.27 9.64
C GLU A 115 -5.29 -9.09 8.13
N ILE A 116 -5.29 -10.17 7.39
CA ILE A 116 -5.16 -10.21 5.93
C ILE A 116 -6.50 -10.67 5.37
N MET A 117 -7.15 -9.83 4.58
CA MET A 117 -8.47 -10.06 4.00
C MET A 117 -8.37 -9.97 2.49
N SER A 118 -8.28 -11.09 1.78
CA SER A 118 -8.30 -11.13 0.31
C SER A 118 -9.69 -10.73 -0.23
N ASN A 119 -10.75 -11.15 0.46
CA ASN A 119 -12.13 -10.81 0.18
C ASN A 119 -12.72 -10.11 1.42
N PRO A 120 -12.60 -8.77 1.55
CA PRO A 120 -13.18 -8.07 2.70
C PRO A 120 -14.70 -8.14 2.72
N SER A 121 -15.28 -8.17 3.93
CA SER A 121 -16.74 -8.18 4.12
C SER A 121 -17.37 -6.84 3.73
N SER A 122 -18.70 -6.80 3.59
CA SER A 122 -19.49 -5.61 3.21
C SER A 122 -19.37 -4.43 4.19
N LYS A 123 -18.84 -4.63 5.39
CA LYS A 123 -18.50 -3.58 6.35
C LYS A 123 -17.43 -2.62 5.83
N TYR A 124 -16.53 -3.12 4.98
CA TYR A 124 -15.48 -2.33 4.35
C TYR A 124 -15.98 -1.74 3.04
N ASP A 125 -15.33 -0.67 2.57
CA ASP A 125 -15.65 -0.07 1.29
C ASP A 125 -15.60 -1.12 0.17
N ALA A 126 -16.48 -0.97 -0.82
CA ALA A 126 -16.50 -1.88 -1.96
C ALA A 126 -15.26 -1.74 -2.84
N ALA A 127 -14.49 -0.68 -2.67
CA ALA A 127 -13.24 -0.42 -3.37
C ALA A 127 -12.10 -1.36 -2.95
N GLY A 128 -11.12 -1.52 -3.85
CA GLY A 128 -9.92 -2.34 -3.66
C GLY A 128 -10.11 -3.78 -4.13
N ASN A 129 -9.65 -4.06 -5.33
CA ASN A 129 -9.78 -5.40 -5.96
C ASN A 129 -8.88 -6.46 -5.31
N SER A 130 -7.83 -6.04 -4.59
CA SER A 130 -6.76 -6.92 -4.11
C SER A 130 -6.85 -7.28 -2.64
N GLY A 131 -7.76 -6.63 -1.89
CA GLY A 131 -8.00 -6.94 -0.49
C GLY A 131 -7.53 -5.88 0.49
N ILE A 132 -7.58 -6.21 1.78
CA ILE A 132 -7.25 -5.32 2.90
C ILE A 132 -6.26 -6.01 3.83
N ILE A 133 -5.23 -5.29 4.27
CA ILE A 133 -4.33 -5.66 5.36
C ILE A 133 -4.60 -4.72 6.53
N ASN A 134 -5.02 -5.25 7.67
CA ASN A 134 -5.30 -4.45 8.86
C ASN A 134 -4.34 -4.81 10.00
N ILE A 135 -3.44 -3.89 10.33
CA ILE A 135 -2.49 -4.03 11.41
C ILE A 135 -3.16 -3.58 12.70
N LYS A 136 -3.32 -4.50 13.65
CA LYS A 136 -3.90 -4.22 14.96
C LYS A 136 -2.83 -4.04 16.01
N THR A 137 -2.85 -2.90 16.70
CA THR A 137 -1.93 -2.61 17.80
C THR A 137 -2.44 -3.19 19.12
N LYS A 138 -1.51 -3.48 20.06
CA LYS A 138 -1.84 -4.02 21.39
C LYS A 138 -2.66 -3.03 22.21
N LYS A 139 -3.61 -3.55 22.98
CA LYS A 139 -4.37 -2.79 23.96
C LYS A 139 -3.79 -3.04 25.36
N SER A 140 -3.35 -2.00 26.04
CA SER A 140 -3.01 -2.06 27.47
C SER A 140 -3.70 -0.94 28.21
N LEU A 141 -4.15 -1.17 29.44
CA LEU A 141 -4.84 -0.21 30.29
C LEU A 141 -3.90 0.58 31.20
N LYS A 142 -2.58 0.37 31.12
CA LYS A 142 -1.60 0.99 32.01
C LYS A 142 -1.33 2.44 31.65
N MET A 143 -1.19 3.30 32.65
CA MET A 143 -0.91 4.74 32.53
C MET A 143 0.59 5.03 32.42
N GLY A 144 0.99 6.15 31.83
CA GLY A 144 2.36 6.63 31.72
C GLY A 144 2.74 7.08 30.32
N LEU A 145 4.04 7.28 30.11
CA LEU A 145 4.66 7.64 28.84
C LEU A 145 5.42 6.44 28.27
N ASN A 146 5.27 6.19 26.96
CA ASN A 146 6.17 5.33 26.19
C ASN A 146 6.42 5.95 24.81
N GLY A 147 7.51 5.52 24.20
CA GLY A 147 7.84 5.97 22.86
C GLY A 147 9.09 5.31 22.31
N SER A 148 9.45 5.71 21.10
CA SER A 148 10.68 5.29 20.44
C SER A 148 11.25 6.39 19.57
N ILE A 149 12.57 6.43 19.49
CA ILE A 149 13.32 7.23 18.52
C ILE A 149 14.09 6.25 17.65
N MET A 150 14.01 6.44 16.32
CA MET A 150 14.82 5.71 15.36
C MET A 150 15.60 6.70 14.49
N ILE A 151 16.86 6.38 14.26
CA ILE A 151 17.76 7.09 13.34
C ILE A 151 18.32 6.04 12.39
N GLY A 152 18.24 6.30 11.10
CA GLY A 152 18.74 5.41 10.05
C GLY A 152 19.45 6.20 8.95
N ALA A 153 20.52 5.61 8.45
CA ALA A 153 21.27 6.10 7.29
C ALA A 153 21.39 4.98 6.26
N THR A 154 21.22 5.34 4.98
CA THR A 154 21.32 4.42 3.86
C THR A 154 22.26 5.00 2.81
N ALA A 155 23.15 4.16 2.30
CA ALA A 155 23.92 4.43 1.09
C ALA A 155 23.38 3.54 -0.04
N GLY A 156 22.81 4.17 -1.07
CA GLY A 156 22.44 3.50 -2.33
C GLY A 156 23.59 3.63 -3.32
N PHE A 157 23.83 2.57 -4.12
CA PHE A 157 24.94 2.53 -5.08
C PHE A 157 24.38 2.35 -6.50
N PHE A 158 24.69 3.28 -7.37
CA PHE A 158 24.28 3.25 -8.77
C PHE A 158 25.52 3.21 -9.68
N PRO A 159 25.90 2.03 -10.23
CA PRO A 159 27.00 1.92 -11.18
C PRO A 159 26.58 2.44 -12.56
N LYS A 160 27.36 3.34 -13.14
CA LYS A 160 27.17 3.86 -14.50
C LYS A 160 28.51 4.28 -15.10
N ASP A 161 28.80 3.86 -16.33
CA ASP A 161 29.96 4.25 -17.12
C ASP A 161 31.31 4.10 -16.37
N GLY A 162 31.48 2.96 -15.69
CA GLY A 162 32.68 2.65 -14.88
C GLY A 162 32.74 3.35 -13.52
N ASN A 163 31.82 4.26 -13.23
CA ASN A 163 31.73 4.97 -11.97
C ASN A 163 30.64 4.38 -11.06
N VAL A 164 30.76 4.57 -9.74
CA VAL A 164 29.72 4.25 -8.77
C VAL A 164 29.23 5.52 -8.10
N TYR A 165 27.99 5.89 -8.39
CA TYR A 165 27.34 7.06 -7.79
C TYR A 165 26.67 6.66 -6.48
N VAL A 166 27.07 7.32 -5.38
CA VAL A 166 26.46 7.10 -4.07
C VAL A 166 25.22 7.97 -3.90
N GLN A 167 24.12 7.37 -3.50
CA GLN A 167 22.83 8.03 -3.24
C GLN A 167 22.55 7.99 -1.72
N PRO A 168 22.93 9.05 -0.97
CA PRO A 168 22.69 9.09 0.46
C PRO A 168 21.20 9.29 0.74
N LYS A 169 20.72 8.57 1.76
CA LYS A 169 19.35 8.67 2.27
C LYS A 169 19.41 8.62 3.79
N SER A 170 18.48 9.29 4.44
CA SER A 170 18.34 9.17 5.89
C SER A 170 16.87 9.11 6.28
N GLN A 171 16.57 8.33 7.31
CA GLN A 171 15.23 8.14 7.81
C GLN A 171 15.22 8.23 9.33
N HIS A 172 14.28 9.00 9.84
CA HIS A 172 14.16 9.23 11.28
C HIS A 172 12.72 9.03 11.72
N SER A 173 12.52 8.65 12.96
CA SER A 173 11.19 8.50 13.53
C SER A 173 11.16 8.81 15.00
N LEU A 174 10.19 9.61 15.41
CA LEU A 174 9.80 9.83 16.78
C LEU A 174 8.36 9.35 16.96
N ASN A 175 8.14 8.45 17.91
CA ASN A 175 6.80 8.00 18.28
C ASN A 175 6.62 8.17 19.77
N PHE A 176 5.46 8.64 20.20
CA PHE A 176 5.11 8.71 21.63
C PHE A 176 3.63 8.42 21.87
N ASN A 177 3.35 7.92 23.07
CA ASN A 177 2.01 7.76 23.60
C ASN A 177 2.03 8.03 25.10
N TYR A 178 1.20 8.97 25.55
CA TYR A 178 1.09 9.38 26.95
C TYR A 178 -0.35 9.25 27.42
N ARG A 179 -0.55 8.43 28.44
CA ARG A 179 -1.87 8.20 29.03
C ARG A 179 -1.87 8.58 30.50
N LYS A 180 -2.77 9.49 30.86
CA LYS A 180 -3.00 9.88 32.26
C LYS A 180 -4.51 10.07 32.50
N ASN A 181 -5.06 9.38 33.51
CA ASN A 181 -6.48 9.44 33.86
C ASN A 181 -7.40 9.20 32.63
N LYS A 182 -8.23 10.16 32.30
CA LYS A 182 -9.19 10.12 31.18
C LYS A 182 -8.62 10.56 29.83
N ILE A 183 -7.35 10.96 29.76
CA ILE A 183 -6.73 11.48 28.54
C ILE A 183 -5.63 10.54 28.05
N ASN A 184 -5.61 10.27 26.75
CA ASN A 184 -4.52 9.62 26.05
C ASN A 184 -4.06 10.52 24.91
N LEU A 185 -2.83 11.03 24.97
CA LEU A 185 -2.18 11.77 23.91
C LEU A 185 -1.25 10.84 23.14
N PHE A 186 -1.22 10.95 21.83
CA PHE A 186 -0.34 10.14 21.01
C PHE A 186 0.12 10.93 19.78
N GLY A 187 1.30 10.60 19.28
CA GLY A 187 1.81 11.24 18.08
C GLY A 187 3.02 10.53 17.52
N ASN A 188 3.32 10.87 16.28
CA ASN A 188 4.55 10.52 15.61
C ASN A 188 5.02 11.66 14.70
N TYR A 189 6.32 11.66 14.41
CA TYR A 189 6.92 12.51 13.39
C TYR A 189 8.04 11.73 12.69
N ASN A 190 7.97 11.65 11.36
CA ASN A 190 8.87 10.81 10.57
C ASN A 190 9.41 11.64 9.38
N PRO A 191 10.54 12.36 9.54
CA PRO A 191 11.24 12.98 8.43
C PRO A 191 12.10 11.95 7.70
N ASN A 192 12.18 12.07 6.38
CA ASN A 192 12.91 11.18 5.50
C ASN A 192 13.52 11.98 4.34
N PHE A 193 14.81 11.86 4.11
CA PHE A 193 15.58 12.59 3.12
C PHE A 193 16.17 11.59 2.13
N ASN A 194 15.86 11.76 0.84
CA ASN A 194 16.23 10.80 -0.19
C ASN A 194 16.89 11.49 -1.38
N LYS A 195 18.07 11.01 -1.76
CA LYS A 195 18.64 11.25 -3.08
C LYS A 195 18.43 9.99 -3.92
N ARG A 196 18.04 10.15 -5.19
CA ARG A 196 17.76 9.03 -6.10
C ARG A 196 18.45 9.23 -7.42
N ARG A 197 18.75 8.12 -8.07
CA ARG A 197 19.12 8.08 -9.48
C ARG A 197 18.49 6.86 -10.12
N ASN A 198 17.90 7.03 -11.30
CA ASN A 198 17.47 5.92 -12.13
C ASN A 198 17.76 6.21 -13.60
N GLU A 199 17.78 5.18 -14.41
CA GLU A 199 17.98 5.25 -15.84
C GLU A 199 16.86 4.47 -16.52
N LEU A 200 16.11 5.17 -17.36
CA LEU A 200 15.03 4.62 -18.16
C LEU A 200 15.44 4.58 -19.61
N THR A 201 15.25 3.42 -20.27
CA THR A 201 15.42 3.29 -21.72
C THR A 201 14.10 2.79 -22.30
N ILE A 202 13.61 3.48 -23.34
CA ILE A 202 12.42 3.10 -24.10
C ILE A 202 12.85 2.91 -25.56
N LEU A 203 12.60 1.72 -26.09
CA LEU A 203 12.79 1.37 -27.49
C LEU A 203 11.44 1.27 -28.15
N ARG A 204 11.26 1.92 -29.31
CA ARG A 204 9.98 1.98 -30.04
C ARG A 204 10.23 1.65 -31.49
N LYS A 205 9.30 0.88 -32.10
CA LYS A 205 9.26 0.68 -33.54
C LYS A 205 7.96 1.23 -34.09
N PHE A 206 8.05 1.92 -35.20
CA PHE A 206 6.91 2.43 -35.96
C PHE A 206 6.81 1.64 -37.27
N TYR A 207 5.61 1.27 -37.63
CA TYR A 207 5.38 0.41 -38.80
C TYR A 207 4.54 1.16 -39.86
N ASN A 208 4.81 0.85 -41.13
CA ASN A 208 3.94 1.20 -42.25
C ASN A 208 2.71 0.29 -42.26
N GLU A 209 1.70 0.64 -43.03
CA GLU A 209 0.48 -0.18 -43.19
C GLU A 209 0.76 -1.60 -43.73
N ASP A 210 1.83 -1.79 -44.48
CA ASP A 210 2.28 -3.08 -45.01
C ASP A 210 3.05 -3.94 -43.98
N GLY A 211 3.23 -3.43 -42.76
CA GLY A 211 3.94 -4.11 -41.68
C GLY A 211 5.47 -3.97 -41.74
N THR A 212 6.03 -3.23 -42.68
CA THR A 212 7.48 -2.92 -42.69
C THR A 212 7.81 -1.85 -41.67
N VAL A 213 9.05 -1.86 -41.15
CA VAL A 213 9.51 -0.84 -40.19
C VAL A 213 9.67 0.50 -40.92
N ASN A 214 8.95 1.52 -40.48
CA ASN A 214 9.04 2.90 -40.97
C ASN A 214 10.18 3.66 -40.28
N ALA A 215 10.28 3.53 -38.95
CA ALA A 215 11.32 4.14 -38.14
C ALA A 215 11.48 3.37 -36.82
N SER A 216 12.59 3.59 -36.13
CA SER A 216 12.73 3.21 -34.73
C SER A 216 13.16 4.41 -33.90
N ALA A 217 12.77 4.43 -32.62
CA ALA A 217 13.20 5.46 -31.71
C ALA A 217 13.78 4.87 -30.43
N VAL A 218 14.87 5.46 -29.94
CA VAL A 218 15.53 5.10 -28.69
C VAL A 218 15.54 6.33 -27.80
N LEU A 219 14.81 6.22 -26.70
CA LEU A 219 14.78 7.23 -25.65
C LEU A 219 15.60 6.72 -24.47
N GLY A 220 16.58 7.51 -24.02
CA GLY A 220 17.37 7.27 -22.81
C GLY A 220 17.22 8.44 -21.85
N THR A 221 16.69 8.19 -20.63
CA THR A 221 16.53 9.23 -19.60
C THR A 221 17.36 8.88 -18.38
N ASP A 222 18.20 9.83 -17.94
CA ASP A 222 18.89 9.79 -16.66
C ASP A 222 18.13 10.67 -15.67
N PHE A 223 17.46 10.05 -14.69
CA PHE A 223 16.76 10.76 -13.64
C PHE A 223 17.67 10.95 -12.45
N THR A 224 17.88 12.20 -12.08
CA THR A 224 18.46 12.57 -10.80
C THR A 224 17.45 13.37 -10.01
N GLY A 225 17.41 13.17 -8.69
CA GLY A 225 16.47 13.93 -7.87
C GLY A 225 16.75 13.81 -6.39
N ARG A 226 16.25 14.81 -5.68
CA ARG A 226 16.18 14.84 -4.23
C ARG A 226 14.74 14.96 -3.81
N GLY A 227 14.35 14.27 -2.73
CA GLY A 227 13.01 14.38 -2.17
C GLY A 227 13.04 14.28 -0.65
N ASP A 228 12.45 15.27 -0.01
CA ASP A 228 12.34 15.37 1.44
C ASP A 228 10.87 15.13 1.83
N ASN A 229 10.65 14.11 2.66
CA ASN A 229 9.31 13.73 3.14
C ASN A 229 9.19 14.05 4.63
N HIS A 230 8.07 14.63 5.02
CA HIS A 230 7.73 14.89 6.41
C HIS A 230 6.33 14.35 6.70
N SER A 231 6.21 13.42 7.63
CA SER A 231 4.92 12.90 8.07
C SER A 231 4.77 13.12 9.56
N ALA A 232 3.65 13.70 9.97
CA ALA A 232 3.33 13.98 11.36
C ALA A 232 1.90 13.56 11.70
N LYS A 233 1.71 13.02 12.90
CA LYS A 233 0.38 12.75 13.44
C LYS A 233 0.33 13.16 14.90
N LEU A 234 -0.74 13.83 15.30
CA LEU A 234 -1.07 14.18 16.67
C LEU A 234 -2.52 13.84 16.95
N GLY A 235 -2.79 13.28 18.12
CA GLY A 235 -4.18 12.99 18.50
C GLY A 235 -4.38 12.85 20.00
N ALA A 236 -5.64 12.96 20.39
CA ALA A 236 -6.08 12.80 21.74
C ALA A 236 -7.34 11.95 21.82
N ASP A 237 -7.42 11.06 22.82
CA ASP A 237 -8.63 10.37 23.21
C ASP A 237 -9.05 10.85 24.61
N TYR A 238 -10.30 11.27 24.75
CA TYR A 238 -10.92 11.61 26.01
C TYR A 238 -11.92 10.53 26.42
N TYR A 239 -11.60 9.80 27.46
CA TYR A 239 -12.45 8.77 28.06
C TYR A 239 -13.46 9.43 29.01
N ILE A 240 -14.61 9.84 28.48
CA ILE A 240 -15.68 10.48 29.26
C ILE A 240 -16.04 9.55 30.44
N ASN A 241 -16.22 8.27 30.14
CA ASN A 241 -16.37 7.16 31.07
C ASN A 241 -15.95 5.84 30.41
N ASN A 242 -16.19 4.70 31.09
CA ASN A 242 -15.78 3.37 30.57
C ASN A 242 -16.54 2.94 29.30
N LYS A 243 -17.67 3.59 28.98
CA LYS A 243 -18.50 3.29 27.81
C LYS A 243 -18.33 4.29 26.68
N ASN A 244 -17.92 5.52 26.96
CA ASN A 244 -17.93 6.64 26.03
C ASN A 244 -16.53 7.21 25.85
N VAL A 245 -16.08 7.29 24.60
CA VAL A 245 -14.77 7.85 24.23
C VAL A 245 -14.94 8.78 23.05
N LEU A 246 -14.50 10.03 23.23
CA LEU A 246 -14.35 11.02 22.16
C LEU A 246 -12.89 11.06 21.74
N GLY A 247 -12.60 11.14 20.45
CA GLY A 247 -11.25 11.23 19.93
C GLY A 247 -11.11 12.27 18.85
N VAL A 248 -9.96 12.94 18.82
CA VAL A 248 -9.55 13.83 17.74
C VAL A 248 -8.18 13.40 17.23
N ALA A 249 -7.93 13.58 15.93
CA ALA A 249 -6.62 13.32 15.34
C ALA A 249 -6.38 14.26 14.16
N PHE A 250 -5.13 14.75 14.06
CA PHE A 250 -4.61 15.50 12.94
C PHE A 250 -3.43 14.72 12.36
N THR A 251 -3.40 14.61 11.03
CA THR A 251 -2.27 14.03 10.30
C THR A 251 -1.85 15.02 9.23
N GLY A 252 -0.55 15.27 9.11
CA GLY A 252 0.04 16.07 8.06
C GLY A 252 1.10 15.26 7.32
N PHE A 253 1.16 15.40 6.02
CA PHE A 253 2.20 14.88 5.16
C PHE A 253 2.67 15.97 4.20
N GLY A 254 3.97 16.10 4.03
CA GLY A 254 4.60 16.98 3.04
C GLY A 254 5.69 16.24 2.29
N PHE A 255 5.71 16.41 0.97
CA PHE A 255 6.79 16.00 0.09
C PHE A 255 7.30 17.23 -0.67
N PHE A 256 8.61 17.44 -0.65
CA PHE A 256 9.30 18.51 -1.35
C PHE A 256 10.39 17.86 -2.20
N GLY A 257 10.30 17.99 -3.52
CA GLY A 257 11.17 17.29 -4.44
C GLY A 257 11.68 18.18 -5.56
N ASP A 258 12.98 18.06 -5.84
CA ASP A 258 13.64 18.65 -6.98
C ASP A 258 14.11 17.52 -7.90
N PHE A 259 13.64 17.51 -9.14
CA PHE A 259 13.93 16.49 -10.12
C PHE A 259 14.47 17.11 -11.40
N ALA A 260 15.57 16.57 -11.88
CA ALA A 260 16.26 17.04 -13.07
C ALA A 260 16.54 15.87 -14.04
N PRO A 261 15.50 15.31 -14.72
CA PRO A 261 15.72 14.33 -15.76
C PRO A 261 16.39 14.96 -16.98
N SER A 262 17.32 14.22 -17.58
CA SER A 262 17.87 14.53 -18.91
C SER A 262 17.57 13.37 -19.85
N THR A 263 16.97 13.68 -20.99
CA THR A 263 16.47 12.71 -21.97
C THR A 263 17.10 12.93 -23.33
N LEU A 264 17.70 11.89 -23.89
CA LEU A 264 18.11 11.85 -25.30
C LEU A 264 17.17 10.92 -26.04
N SER A 265 16.43 11.43 -27.03
CA SER A 265 15.54 10.69 -27.92
C SER A 265 16.07 10.73 -29.32
N ASN A 266 16.56 9.61 -29.85
CA ASN A 266 17.05 9.46 -31.21
C ASN A 266 16.04 8.70 -32.07
N ILE A 267 15.76 9.22 -33.27
CA ILE A 267 14.92 8.58 -34.30
C ILE A 267 15.85 8.05 -35.41
N TYR A 268 15.67 6.81 -35.79
CA TYR A 268 16.48 6.13 -36.79
C TYR A 268 15.63 5.71 -38.00
N ASN A 269 16.20 5.83 -39.18
CA ASN A 269 15.65 5.26 -40.40
C ASN A 269 15.64 3.73 -40.36
N PRO A 270 14.91 3.03 -41.27
CA PRO A 270 14.91 1.57 -41.34
C PRO A 270 16.29 0.93 -41.53
N ASP A 271 17.22 1.63 -42.18
CA ASP A 271 18.60 1.23 -42.40
C ASP A 271 19.51 1.39 -41.16
N GLY A 272 18.97 1.94 -40.07
CA GLY A 272 19.70 2.21 -38.83
C GLY A 272 20.46 3.53 -38.79
N SER A 273 20.43 4.34 -39.84
CA SER A 273 21.02 5.67 -39.85
C SER A 273 20.20 6.63 -38.97
N LEU A 274 20.87 7.57 -38.27
CA LEU A 274 20.19 8.60 -37.48
C LEU A 274 19.42 9.54 -38.39
N GLN A 275 18.12 9.68 -38.16
CA GLN A 275 17.25 10.62 -38.87
C GLN A 275 17.26 12.01 -38.21
N SER A 276 17.03 12.02 -36.91
CA SER A 276 16.98 13.22 -36.06
C SER A 276 17.02 12.83 -34.59
N GLY A 277 17.18 13.79 -33.72
CA GLY A 277 17.12 13.56 -32.28
C GLY A 277 16.56 14.75 -31.50
N LEU A 278 16.24 14.50 -30.25
CA LEU A 278 15.87 15.52 -29.26
C LEU A 278 16.72 15.33 -28.02
N TYR A 279 17.29 16.40 -27.52
CA TYR A 279 17.89 16.42 -26.19
C TYR A 279 17.10 17.34 -25.28
N SER A 280 16.43 16.77 -24.29
CA SER A 280 15.54 17.48 -23.38
C SER A 280 16.07 17.44 -21.96
N THR A 281 16.04 18.55 -21.26
CA THR A 281 16.27 18.64 -19.82
C THR A 281 15.03 19.23 -19.15
N THR A 282 14.64 18.67 -18.02
CA THR A 282 13.53 19.23 -17.22
C THR A 282 14.07 19.64 -15.86
N ASP A 283 13.70 20.82 -15.42
CA ASP A 283 13.88 21.26 -14.04
C ASP A 283 12.49 21.30 -13.41
N ASN A 284 12.24 20.44 -12.42
CA ASN A 284 10.90 20.25 -11.86
C ASN A 284 10.93 20.28 -10.33
N ASN A 285 10.27 21.30 -9.75
CA ASN A 285 10.08 21.45 -8.32
C ASN A 285 8.66 21.04 -7.93
N ILE A 286 8.55 20.04 -7.08
CA ILE A 286 7.26 19.48 -6.63
C ILE A 286 7.06 19.78 -5.14
N LYS A 287 5.89 20.33 -4.81
CA LYS A 287 5.44 20.57 -3.44
C LYS A 287 4.09 19.91 -3.25
N PHE A 288 4.08 18.79 -2.56
CA PHE A 288 2.86 18.05 -2.23
C PHE A 288 2.60 18.13 -0.74
N ARG A 289 1.38 18.47 -0.34
CA ARG A 289 0.95 18.55 1.05
C ARG A 289 -0.40 17.85 1.22
N ASN A 290 -0.54 17.16 2.33
CA ASN A 290 -1.80 16.56 2.73
C ASN A 290 -2.08 16.87 4.20
N TYR A 291 -3.30 17.24 4.51
CA TYR A 291 -3.77 17.50 5.87
C TYR A 291 -5.07 16.75 6.11
N THR A 292 -5.12 16.01 7.21
CA THR A 292 -6.32 15.25 7.61
C THR A 292 -6.73 15.62 9.03
N ALA A 293 -7.99 15.96 9.21
CA ALA A 293 -8.61 16.12 10.51
C ALA A 293 -9.70 15.06 10.71
N ASN A 294 -9.71 14.39 11.86
CA ASN A 294 -10.70 13.37 12.21
C ASN A 294 -11.26 13.64 13.59
N ILE A 295 -12.59 13.62 13.72
CA ILE A 295 -13.31 13.59 14.98
C ILE A 295 -14.08 12.28 15.02
N ASN A 296 -13.99 11.55 16.14
CA ASN A 296 -14.65 10.26 16.26
C ASN A 296 -15.21 10.04 17.67
N TYR A 297 -16.39 9.42 17.71
CA TYR A 297 -17.04 9.02 18.93
C TYR A 297 -17.29 7.53 18.94
N LYS A 298 -17.12 6.91 20.10
CA LYS A 298 -17.41 5.49 20.34
C LYS A 298 -18.25 5.33 21.59
N HIS A 299 -19.36 4.60 21.49
CA HIS A 299 -20.17 4.13 22.60
C HIS A 299 -20.17 2.60 22.67
N SER A 300 -19.84 2.05 23.83
CA SER A 300 -19.93 0.62 24.14
C SER A 300 -21.10 0.40 25.09
N PHE A 301 -22.15 -0.25 24.63
CA PHE A 301 -23.39 -0.44 25.42
C PHE A 301 -23.17 -1.43 26.57
N ASP A 302 -22.43 -2.51 26.31
CA ASP A 302 -22.21 -3.61 27.22
C ASP A 302 -20.87 -4.30 27.03
N SER A 303 -20.57 -5.33 27.82
CA SER A 303 -19.38 -6.15 27.73
C SER A 303 -19.46 -7.25 26.64
N LEU A 304 -20.63 -7.48 26.05
CA LEU A 304 -20.85 -8.48 24.98
C LEU A 304 -20.35 -7.99 23.63
N GLY A 305 -19.98 -6.71 23.51
CA GLY A 305 -19.43 -6.10 22.30
C GLY A 305 -20.47 -5.36 21.45
N ARG A 306 -21.62 -5.00 22.00
CA ARG A 306 -22.55 -4.08 21.36
C ARG A 306 -21.94 -2.69 21.36
N GLU A 307 -21.75 -2.12 20.15
CA GLU A 307 -20.96 -0.93 19.93
C GLU A 307 -21.56 -0.04 18.85
N PHE A 308 -21.46 1.27 19.05
CA PHE A 308 -21.81 2.29 18.09
C PHE A 308 -20.63 3.24 17.90
N THR A 309 -20.31 3.58 16.63
CA THR A 309 -19.24 4.53 16.32
C THR A 309 -19.70 5.56 15.31
N ILE A 310 -19.18 6.78 15.45
CA ILE A 310 -19.32 7.87 14.47
C ILE A 310 -17.93 8.37 14.16
N ASP A 311 -17.66 8.62 12.87
CA ASP A 311 -16.42 9.22 12.38
C ASP A 311 -16.76 10.35 11.40
N LEU A 312 -16.12 11.52 11.61
CA LEU A 312 -16.15 12.68 10.73
C LEU A 312 -14.73 12.95 10.28
N ASP A 313 -14.52 13.03 8.98
CA ASP A 313 -13.21 13.26 8.40
C ASP A 313 -13.24 14.43 7.42
N TYR A 314 -12.19 15.26 7.46
CA TYR A 314 -11.85 16.23 6.43
C TYR A 314 -10.41 16.00 5.96
N VAL A 315 -10.21 15.93 4.65
CA VAL A 315 -8.88 15.80 4.05
C VAL A 315 -8.69 16.86 2.98
N LYS A 316 -7.53 17.50 3.01
CA LYS A 316 -7.10 18.44 1.98
C LYS A 316 -5.78 17.99 1.37
N TYR A 317 -5.72 17.95 0.06
CA TYR A 317 -4.49 17.83 -0.72
C TYR A 317 -4.20 19.15 -1.42
N ASP A 318 -2.94 19.54 -1.42
CA ASP A 318 -2.39 20.71 -2.10
C ASP A 318 -1.09 20.26 -2.78
N ASN A 319 -1.11 20.18 -4.09
CA ASN A 319 0.02 19.79 -4.91
C ASN A 319 0.32 20.89 -5.92
N VAL A 320 1.58 21.28 -6.01
CA VAL A 320 2.08 22.23 -7.02
C VAL A 320 3.33 21.62 -7.64
N SER A 321 3.37 21.57 -8.96
CA SER A 321 4.53 21.21 -9.75
C SER A 321 4.90 22.40 -10.64
N ASP A 322 6.09 22.95 -10.42
CA ASP A 322 6.67 24.03 -11.24
C ASP A 322 7.78 23.43 -12.10
N MET A 323 7.64 23.47 -13.42
CA MET A 323 8.60 22.85 -14.32
C MET A 323 9.08 23.78 -15.41
N LEU A 324 10.34 23.59 -15.84
CA LEU A 324 10.91 24.14 -17.05
C LEU A 324 11.47 23.00 -17.90
N LEU A 325 10.84 22.74 -19.05
CA LEU A 325 11.32 21.81 -20.06
C LEU A 325 12.09 22.58 -21.13
N THR A 326 13.33 22.22 -21.36
CA THR A 326 14.20 22.74 -22.42
C THR A 326 14.47 21.63 -23.41
N THR A 327 14.09 21.81 -24.67
CA THR A 327 14.29 20.81 -25.73
C THR A 327 15.15 21.39 -26.86
N ASN A 328 16.26 20.74 -27.14
CA ASN A 328 17.11 20.98 -28.29
C ASN A 328 16.79 19.95 -29.37
N VAL A 329 16.57 20.39 -30.60
CA VAL A 329 16.43 19.55 -31.78
C VAL A 329 17.81 19.21 -32.31
N LEU A 330 18.04 17.94 -32.64
CA LEU A 330 19.31 17.45 -33.20
C LEU A 330 19.13 16.99 -34.64
N ASP A 331 20.10 17.31 -35.49
CA ASP A 331 20.13 16.83 -36.86
C ASP A 331 20.62 15.39 -36.97
N LYS A 332 20.75 14.87 -38.19
CA LYS A 332 21.26 13.51 -38.49
C LYS A 332 22.72 13.27 -38.09
N TRP A 333 23.46 14.27 -37.73
CA TRP A 333 24.82 14.16 -37.22
C TRP A 333 24.90 14.36 -35.70
N GLY A 334 23.75 14.60 -35.05
CA GLY A 334 23.66 14.84 -33.61
C GLY A 334 23.98 16.29 -33.19
N SER A 335 24.07 17.22 -34.15
CA SER A 335 24.33 18.64 -33.88
C SER A 335 23.01 19.37 -33.58
N THR A 336 23.07 20.35 -32.67
CA THR A 336 21.87 21.13 -32.29
C THR A 336 21.43 22.04 -33.44
N MET A 337 20.15 22.02 -33.74
CA MET A 337 19.49 22.82 -34.75
C MET A 337 18.66 23.96 -34.12
N GLY A 338 19.00 25.20 -34.49
CA GLY A 338 18.19 26.35 -34.04
C GLY A 338 18.28 26.65 -32.54
N ASN A 339 17.34 27.44 -32.05
CA ASN A 339 17.21 27.77 -30.64
C ASN A 339 16.42 26.66 -29.89
N PRO A 340 16.72 26.44 -28.58
CA PRO A 340 15.96 25.49 -27.80
C PRO A 340 14.48 25.91 -27.65
N VAL A 341 13.59 24.93 -27.68
CA VAL A 341 12.18 25.12 -27.33
C VAL A 341 12.05 25.09 -25.81
N LEU A 342 11.49 26.16 -25.26
CA LEU A 342 11.29 26.29 -23.81
C LEU A 342 9.82 26.22 -23.47
N LEU A 343 9.45 25.35 -22.52
CA LEU A 343 8.10 25.21 -21.99
C LEU A 343 8.14 25.32 -20.47
N LYS A 344 7.49 26.33 -19.92
CA LYS A 344 7.21 26.42 -18.47
C LYS A 344 5.86 25.82 -18.16
N GLY A 345 5.75 25.16 -17.02
CA GLY A 345 4.47 24.65 -16.49
C GLY A 345 4.31 25.03 -15.03
N HIS A 346 3.14 25.56 -14.69
CA HIS A 346 2.66 25.73 -13.32
C HIS A 346 1.40 24.88 -13.15
N LEU A 347 1.48 23.82 -12.33
CA LEU A 347 0.46 22.76 -12.28
C LEU A 347 -0.07 22.58 -10.84
N PRO A 348 -0.93 23.51 -10.36
CA PRO A 348 -1.57 23.34 -9.07
C PRO A 348 -2.76 22.37 -9.14
N SER A 349 -2.87 21.49 -8.14
CA SER A 349 -3.95 20.54 -7.96
C SER A 349 -4.39 20.51 -6.51
N ASN A 350 -5.68 20.75 -6.27
CA ASN A 350 -6.28 20.78 -4.95
C ASN A 350 -7.42 19.77 -4.85
N ILE A 351 -7.42 18.93 -3.78
CA ILE A 351 -8.49 17.98 -3.53
C ILE A 351 -9.00 18.18 -2.10
N ASP A 352 -10.30 18.41 -1.97
CA ASP A 352 -11.01 18.48 -0.69
C ASP A 352 -11.93 17.26 -0.57
N ILE A 353 -11.85 16.54 0.58
CA ILE A 353 -12.64 15.35 0.85
C ILE A 353 -13.33 15.51 2.20
N TYR A 354 -14.65 15.33 2.22
CA TYR A 354 -15.48 15.31 3.42
C TYR A 354 -16.12 13.93 3.57
N SER A 355 -16.08 13.36 4.76
CA SER A 355 -16.67 12.06 5.01
C SER A 355 -17.41 12.00 6.35
N PHE A 356 -18.56 11.38 6.32
CA PHE A 356 -19.33 10.93 7.47
C PHE A 356 -19.49 9.42 7.42
N LYS A 357 -19.20 8.73 8.52
CA LYS A 357 -19.40 7.30 8.66
C LYS A 357 -19.96 6.95 10.03
N THR A 358 -20.91 6.01 10.08
CA THR A 358 -21.40 5.43 11.33
C THR A 358 -21.52 3.91 11.18
N ASP A 359 -21.11 3.19 12.23
CA ASP A 359 -21.22 1.74 12.32
C ASP A 359 -21.91 1.31 13.62
N TYR A 360 -22.77 0.31 13.54
CA TYR A 360 -23.42 -0.33 14.68
C TYR A 360 -23.18 -1.84 14.65
N VAL A 361 -22.71 -2.37 15.76
CA VAL A 361 -22.44 -3.81 15.96
C VAL A 361 -23.38 -4.34 17.04
N HIS A 362 -24.15 -5.37 16.71
CA HIS A 362 -25.10 -6.03 17.62
C HIS A 362 -24.80 -7.52 17.72
N PRO A 363 -24.06 -7.96 18.74
CA PRO A 363 -23.97 -9.36 19.11
C PRO A 363 -25.32 -9.84 19.67
N LEU A 364 -25.79 -10.98 19.17
CA LEU A 364 -27.00 -11.66 19.59
C LEU A 364 -26.65 -12.99 20.26
N LYS A 365 -27.65 -13.69 20.81
CA LYS A 365 -27.47 -15.04 21.36
C LYS A 365 -27.01 -16.05 20.28
N ASN A 366 -26.48 -17.18 20.69
CA ASN A 366 -26.04 -18.28 19.82
C ASN A 366 -24.98 -17.89 18.76
N ASN A 367 -24.01 -17.05 19.15
CA ASN A 367 -22.92 -16.59 18.27
C ASN A 367 -23.43 -15.93 16.97
N PHE A 368 -24.59 -15.31 17.01
CA PHE A 368 -25.14 -14.51 15.93
C PHE A 368 -24.74 -13.05 16.12
N LYS A 369 -24.24 -12.40 15.07
CA LYS A 369 -23.83 -11.00 15.11
C LYS A 369 -24.29 -10.28 13.85
N ILE A 370 -24.90 -9.11 14.02
CA ILE A 370 -25.28 -8.19 12.96
C ILE A 370 -24.36 -6.98 13.04
N GLU A 371 -23.87 -6.52 11.89
CA GLU A 371 -23.14 -5.26 11.73
C GLU A 371 -23.82 -4.47 10.63
N THR A 372 -24.08 -3.19 10.86
CA THR A 372 -24.71 -2.29 9.88
C THR A 372 -24.07 -0.92 9.98
N GLY A 373 -24.15 -0.13 8.91
CA GLY A 373 -23.62 1.21 8.91
C GLY A 373 -23.98 1.99 7.66
N ILE A 374 -23.71 3.29 7.73
CA ILE A 374 -23.94 4.27 6.67
C ILE A 374 -22.65 5.04 6.46
N LYS A 375 -22.37 5.41 5.21
CA LYS A 375 -21.25 6.26 4.82
C LYS A 375 -21.73 7.27 3.78
N ALA A 376 -21.28 8.52 3.90
CA ALA A 376 -21.48 9.56 2.90
C ALA A 376 -20.17 10.32 2.69
N ASN A 377 -19.71 10.40 1.45
CA ASN A 377 -18.49 11.12 1.07
C ASN A 377 -18.78 12.15 -0.01
N TYR A 378 -18.06 13.27 0.06
CA TYR A 378 -18.02 14.27 -1.00
C TYR A 378 -16.58 14.65 -1.28
N VAL A 379 -16.21 14.64 -2.55
CA VAL A 379 -14.88 15.00 -3.06
C VAL A 379 -15.02 16.09 -4.09
N LYS A 380 -14.15 17.11 -3.97
CA LYS A 380 -13.96 18.13 -5.00
C LYS A 380 -12.49 18.16 -5.36
N ASN A 381 -12.19 17.93 -6.62
CA ASN A 381 -10.86 17.98 -7.20
C ASN A 381 -10.79 19.14 -8.21
N ASN A 382 -9.85 20.07 -8.01
CA ASN A 382 -9.65 21.24 -8.83
C ASN A 382 -8.21 21.22 -9.35
N ASN A 383 -8.04 21.01 -10.65
CA ASN A 383 -6.76 20.88 -11.31
C ASN A 383 -6.59 21.97 -12.36
N ILE A 384 -5.44 22.63 -12.35
CA ILE A 384 -5.04 23.62 -13.33
C ILE A 384 -3.71 23.18 -13.92
N VAL A 385 -3.56 23.31 -15.22
CA VAL A 385 -2.29 23.23 -15.93
C VAL A 385 -2.14 24.52 -16.71
N ASP A 386 -1.18 25.30 -16.29
CA ASP A 386 -0.80 26.55 -16.95
C ASP A 386 0.55 26.36 -17.62
N TYR A 387 0.53 26.19 -18.95
CA TYR A 387 1.72 26.10 -19.79
C TYR A 387 1.96 27.40 -20.52
N THR A 388 3.19 27.87 -20.47
CA THR A 388 3.67 28.97 -21.31
C THR A 388 4.90 28.51 -22.08
N ARG A 389 4.97 28.86 -23.37
CA ARG A 389 6.10 28.55 -24.25
C ARG A 389 6.79 29.82 -24.68
N ASN A 390 8.11 29.77 -24.85
CA ASN A 390 8.86 30.84 -25.46
C ASN A 390 8.80 30.67 -26.99
N ASN A 391 8.36 31.70 -27.72
CA ASN A 391 8.28 31.72 -29.18
C ASN A 391 9.55 32.27 -29.85
N GLY A 392 10.59 32.57 -29.07
CA GLY A 392 11.85 33.18 -29.50
C GLY A 392 11.96 34.68 -29.15
N GLU A 393 10.85 35.36 -28.88
CA GLU A 393 10.75 36.76 -28.51
C GLU A 393 10.17 36.92 -27.09
N GLU A 394 9.02 36.28 -26.83
CA GLU A 394 8.30 36.42 -25.56
C GLU A 394 7.71 35.08 -25.10
N TRP A 395 7.25 35.05 -23.85
CA TRP A 395 6.51 33.92 -23.27
C TRP A 395 5.02 34.08 -23.58
N VAL A 396 4.46 33.12 -24.32
CA VAL A 396 3.04 33.10 -24.73
C VAL A 396 2.33 31.89 -24.11
N ASN A 397 1.04 32.02 -23.85
CA ASN A 397 0.24 30.91 -23.36
C ASN A 397 0.25 29.75 -24.36
N ASP A 398 0.42 28.55 -23.84
CA ASP A 398 0.40 27.34 -24.65
C ASP A 398 -1.04 26.77 -24.69
N PHE A 399 -1.47 26.31 -25.88
CA PHE A 399 -2.82 25.78 -26.11
C PHE A 399 -3.14 24.53 -25.31
N ARG A 400 -2.14 23.87 -24.72
CA ARG A 400 -2.28 22.70 -23.83
C ARG A 400 -2.64 23.09 -22.40
N SER A 401 -2.66 24.38 -22.08
CA SER A 401 -3.15 24.89 -20.79
C SER A 401 -4.61 24.51 -20.60
N ASN A 402 -4.96 24.11 -19.37
CA ASN A 402 -6.28 23.55 -19.12
C ASN A 402 -6.69 23.69 -17.65
N HIS A 403 -8.00 23.76 -17.41
CA HIS A 403 -8.59 23.80 -16.08
C HIS A 403 -9.74 22.81 -15.98
N PHE A 404 -9.64 21.82 -15.11
CA PHE A 404 -10.62 20.76 -14.92
C PHE A 404 -11.05 20.61 -13.47
N ILE A 405 -12.37 20.61 -13.25
CA ILE A 405 -12.98 20.42 -11.93
C ILE A 405 -13.76 19.10 -11.95
N TYR A 406 -13.50 18.24 -10.97
CA TYR A 406 -14.22 16.99 -10.78
C TYR A 406 -14.83 16.93 -9.39
N GLU A 407 -16.13 16.63 -9.34
CA GLU A 407 -16.89 16.46 -8.11
C GLU A 407 -17.46 15.05 -8.05
N GLU A 408 -17.40 14.42 -6.87
CA GLU A 408 -17.93 13.08 -6.63
C GLU A 408 -18.62 13.00 -5.27
N ASN A 409 -19.81 12.41 -5.26
CA ASN A 409 -20.53 12.09 -4.02
C ASN A 409 -20.84 10.59 -4.02
N ILE A 410 -20.45 9.89 -2.95
CA ILE A 410 -20.70 8.46 -2.75
C ILE A 410 -21.45 8.26 -1.44
N ASN A 411 -22.65 7.69 -1.53
CA ASN A 411 -23.48 7.35 -0.40
C ASN A 411 -23.63 5.83 -0.32
N ALA A 412 -23.40 5.23 0.85
CA ALA A 412 -23.41 3.80 1.03
C ALA A 412 -24.16 3.38 2.29
N VAL A 413 -24.85 2.25 2.22
CA VAL A 413 -25.43 1.54 3.35
C VAL A 413 -25.03 0.07 3.27
N TYR A 414 -24.76 -0.55 4.42
CA TYR A 414 -24.44 -1.97 4.46
C TYR A 414 -25.07 -2.70 5.63
N ILE A 415 -25.28 -4.00 5.43
CA ILE A 415 -25.59 -4.98 6.47
C ILE A 415 -24.68 -6.19 6.32
N ASN A 416 -24.20 -6.73 7.42
CA ASN A 416 -23.36 -7.92 7.47
C ASN A 416 -23.79 -8.81 8.62
N ILE A 417 -24.01 -10.08 8.35
CA ILE A 417 -24.52 -11.08 9.28
C ILE A 417 -23.49 -12.18 9.44
N ASN A 418 -23.15 -12.51 10.69
CA ASN A 418 -22.22 -13.58 11.03
C ASN A 418 -22.90 -14.58 11.95
N LYS A 419 -22.77 -15.88 11.67
CA LYS A 419 -23.32 -16.94 12.50
C LYS A 419 -22.43 -18.18 12.53
N LYS A 420 -22.18 -18.72 13.71
CA LYS A 420 -21.68 -20.08 13.89
C LYS A 420 -22.88 -21.02 13.84
N LEU A 421 -23.02 -21.75 12.73
CA LEU A 421 -24.18 -22.62 12.47
C LEU A 421 -24.10 -23.92 13.29
N SER A 422 -22.89 -24.47 13.48
CA SER A 422 -22.58 -25.64 14.28
C SER A 422 -21.11 -25.58 14.74
N GLU A 423 -20.64 -26.61 15.45
CA GLU A 423 -19.23 -26.71 15.82
C GLU A 423 -18.30 -26.80 14.61
N LYS A 424 -18.79 -27.28 13.47
CA LYS A 424 -18.02 -27.42 12.23
C LYS A 424 -18.30 -26.34 11.21
N TRP A 425 -19.46 -25.70 11.22
CA TRP A 425 -19.88 -24.75 10.19
C TRP A 425 -20.01 -23.32 10.72
N SER A 426 -19.43 -22.38 10.02
CA SER A 426 -19.64 -20.94 10.22
C SER A 426 -19.96 -20.28 8.89
N ALA A 427 -20.88 -19.32 8.90
CA ALA A 427 -21.27 -18.57 7.72
C ALA A 427 -21.29 -17.05 8.01
N GLN A 428 -20.97 -16.27 6.99
CA GLN A 428 -21.11 -14.82 6.97
C GLN A 428 -21.69 -14.41 5.63
N ALA A 429 -22.69 -13.53 5.65
CA ALA A 429 -23.26 -12.92 4.45
C ALA A 429 -23.40 -11.43 4.66
N GLY A 430 -23.15 -10.65 3.64
CA GLY A 430 -23.26 -9.20 3.69
C GLY A 430 -23.69 -8.61 2.35
N LEU A 431 -24.36 -7.48 2.43
CA LEU A 431 -24.77 -6.69 1.27
C LEU A 431 -24.44 -5.23 1.55
N ARG A 432 -23.83 -4.58 0.58
CA ARG A 432 -23.58 -3.13 0.56
C ARG A 432 -24.19 -2.55 -0.71
N ALA A 433 -24.90 -1.44 -0.57
CA ALA A 433 -25.40 -0.65 -1.68
C ALA A 433 -24.65 0.67 -1.69
N GLU A 434 -24.15 1.08 -2.87
CA GLU A 434 -23.47 2.37 -3.07
C GLU A 434 -24.15 3.12 -4.22
N ASN A 435 -24.52 4.38 -3.95
CA ASN A 435 -24.98 5.36 -4.91
C ASN A 435 -23.85 6.35 -5.17
N THR A 436 -23.46 6.52 -6.43
CA THR A 436 -22.35 7.40 -6.85
C THR A 436 -22.88 8.43 -7.83
N ASN A 437 -22.58 9.70 -7.57
CA ASN A 437 -22.88 10.85 -8.42
C ASN A 437 -21.58 11.55 -8.75
N THR A 438 -21.27 11.75 -10.02
CA THR A 438 -20.07 12.43 -10.47
C THR A 438 -20.40 13.55 -11.45
N LYS A 439 -19.60 14.62 -11.42
CA LYS A 439 -19.64 15.74 -12.34
C LYS A 439 -18.22 16.13 -12.71
N GLY A 440 -17.89 16.12 -14.00
CA GLY A 440 -16.68 16.72 -14.54
C GLY A 440 -17.01 18.00 -15.27
N TYR A 441 -16.21 19.04 -15.08
CA TYR A 441 -16.35 20.32 -15.76
C TYR A 441 -15.00 20.80 -16.27
N GLN A 442 -14.88 20.91 -17.59
CA GLN A 442 -13.74 21.42 -18.29
C GLN A 442 -13.94 22.91 -18.50
N VAL A 443 -13.29 23.74 -17.68
CA VAL A 443 -13.49 25.19 -17.68
C VAL A 443 -12.99 25.82 -18.98
N THR A 444 -11.88 25.30 -19.54
CA THR A 444 -11.23 25.88 -20.73
C THR A 444 -12.09 25.83 -21.99
N ASN A 445 -12.94 24.82 -22.16
CA ASN A 445 -13.81 24.66 -23.34
C ASN A 445 -15.30 24.58 -23.01
N ASP A 446 -15.68 24.95 -21.77
CA ASP A 446 -17.04 24.97 -21.23
C ASP A 446 -17.82 23.66 -21.45
N SER A 447 -17.12 22.51 -21.32
CA SER A 447 -17.74 21.20 -21.45
C SER A 447 -17.92 20.50 -20.11
N ALA A 448 -19.06 19.83 -19.93
CA ALA A 448 -19.38 19.14 -18.70
C ALA A 448 -20.00 17.77 -18.97
N PHE A 449 -19.77 16.83 -18.06
CA PHE A 449 -20.48 15.56 -18.01
C PHE A 449 -20.98 15.27 -16.60
N LYS A 450 -22.06 14.49 -16.51
CA LYS A 450 -22.60 13.99 -15.24
C LYS A 450 -22.86 12.50 -15.36
N ARG A 451 -22.61 11.76 -14.27
CA ARG A 451 -22.93 10.34 -14.16
C ARG A 451 -23.62 10.06 -12.85
N HIS A 452 -24.56 9.14 -12.87
CA HIS A 452 -25.31 8.68 -11.73
C HIS A 452 -25.51 7.18 -11.82
N TYR A 453 -25.10 6.42 -10.82
CA TYR A 453 -25.29 4.97 -10.79
C TYR A 453 -25.37 4.43 -9.38
N THR A 454 -26.12 3.32 -9.21
CA THR A 454 -26.23 2.58 -7.96
C THR A 454 -25.80 1.14 -8.18
N ASN A 455 -24.94 0.64 -7.29
CA ASN A 455 -24.41 -0.71 -7.37
C ASN A 455 -24.56 -1.47 -6.06
N LEU A 456 -24.79 -2.78 -6.18
CA LEU A 456 -24.84 -3.72 -5.06
C LEU A 456 -23.54 -4.53 -4.99
N PHE A 457 -23.02 -4.70 -3.77
CA PHE A 457 -21.79 -5.42 -3.48
C PHE A 457 -22.05 -6.53 -2.46
N PRO A 458 -22.52 -7.70 -2.92
CA PRO A 458 -22.72 -8.87 -2.07
C PRO A 458 -21.37 -9.48 -1.67
N THR A 459 -21.31 -10.03 -0.44
CA THR A 459 -20.23 -10.85 0.08
C THR A 459 -20.78 -12.08 0.78
N ALA A 460 -20.12 -13.22 0.61
CA ALA A 460 -20.51 -14.47 1.26
C ALA A 460 -19.25 -15.26 1.65
N PHE A 461 -19.30 -15.87 2.84
CA PHE A 461 -18.23 -16.74 3.36
C PHE A 461 -18.85 -17.95 4.03
N VAL A 462 -18.30 -19.11 3.74
CA VAL A 462 -18.67 -20.36 4.41
C VAL A 462 -17.38 -21.06 4.82
N SER A 463 -17.28 -21.40 6.10
CA SER A 463 -16.13 -22.12 6.64
C SER A 463 -16.57 -23.45 7.23
N TYR A 464 -15.85 -24.51 6.89
CA TYR A 464 -16.08 -25.88 7.35
C TYR A 464 -14.83 -26.45 8.01
N ALA A 465 -14.92 -26.73 9.30
CA ALA A 465 -13.90 -27.45 10.06
C ALA A 465 -14.08 -28.96 9.81
N VAL A 466 -13.33 -29.50 8.85
CA VAL A 466 -13.33 -30.94 8.53
C VAL A 466 -12.97 -31.75 9.78
N ASN A 467 -11.90 -31.33 10.45
CA ASN A 467 -11.45 -31.80 11.75
C ASN A 467 -10.61 -30.72 12.47
N LYS A 468 -10.03 -31.02 13.62
CA LYS A 468 -9.21 -30.07 14.42
C LYS A 468 -8.00 -29.49 13.68
N ASN A 469 -7.52 -30.18 12.65
CA ASN A 469 -6.35 -29.78 11.88
C ASN A 469 -6.65 -29.21 10.50
N ASN A 470 -7.85 -29.47 9.95
CA ASN A 470 -8.21 -29.11 8.58
C ASN A 470 -9.46 -28.24 8.55
N GLN A 471 -9.32 -27.06 7.94
CA GLN A 471 -10.41 -26.11 7.72
C GLN A 471 -10.46 -25.70 6.25
N LEU A 472 -11.65 -25.74 5.67
CA LEU A 472 -11.95 -25.23 4.35
C LEU A 472 -12.75 -23.93 4.48
N THR A 473 -12.45 -22.93 3.65
CA THR A 473 -13.20 -21.68 3.59
C THR A 473 -13.44 -21.31 2.14
N LEU A 474 -14.72 -21.18 1.77
CA LEU A 474 -15.16 -20.65 0.48
C LEU A 474 -15.61 -19.21 0.68
N SER A 475 -15.16 -18.30 -0.16
CA SER A 475 -15.57 -16.90 -0.14
C SER A 475 -15.92 -16.38 -1.53
N TYR A 476 -16.88 -15.46 -1.57
CA TYR A 476 -17.29 -14.71 -2.73
C TYR A 476 -17.42 -13.23 -2.38
N SER A 477 -16.97 -12.35 -3.28
CA SER A 477 -17.20 -10.91 -3.17
C SER A 477 -17.33 -10.25 -4.55
N ARG A 478 -18.23 -9.27 -4.67
CA ARG A 478 -18.24 -8.30 -5.77
C ARG A 478 -17.57 -7.02 -5.27
N ARG A 479 -16.65 -6.47 -6.08
CA ARG A 479 -15.84 -5.29 -5.73
C ARG A 479 -15.87 -4.27 -6.87
N VAL A 480 -15.51 -3.03 -6.56
CA VAL A 480 -15.33 -1.95 -7.54
C VAL A 480 -13.92 -1.37 -7.41
N ASN A 481 -13.34 -0.96 -8.52
CA ASN A 481 -12.21 -0.05 -8.54
C ASN A 481 -12.58 1.15 -9.42
N ARG A 482 -12.56 2.34 -8.81
CA ARG A 482 -12.85 3.60 -9.49
C ARG A 482 -11.55 4.17 -10.03
N PRO A 483 -11.58 4.92 -11.14
CA PRO A 483 -10.40 5.60 -11.65
C PRO A 483 -9.76 6.49 -10.58
N ASN A 484 -8.44 6.62 -10.60
CA ASN A 484 -7.74 7.61 -9.78
C ASN A 484 -8.12 9.01 -10.26
N TYR A 485 -8.08 9.98 -9.40
CA TYR A 485 -8.42 11.37 -9.78
C TYR A 485 -7.45 11.93 -10.82
N GLN A 486 -6.20 11.48 -10.82
CA GLN A 486 -5.20 11.88 -11.81
C GLN A 486 -5.49 11.28 -13.19
N ASP A 487 -5.92 10.01 -13.25
CA ASP A 487 -6.30 9.35 -14.52
C ASP A 487 -7.50 10.02 -15.20
N LEU A 488 -8.38 10.65 -14.42
CA LEU A 488 -9.54 11.42 -14.92
C LEU A 488 -9.17 12.81 -15.43
N ASN A 489 -7.96 13.27 -15.16
CA ASN A 489 -7.51 14.60 -15.51
C ASN A 489 -7.04 14.63 -16.98
N PRO A 490 -7.70 15.36 -17.89
CA PRO A 490 -7.41 15.30 -19.33
C PRO A 490 -6.09 15.98 -19.75
N PHE A 491 -5.22 16.28 -18.82
CA PHE A 491 -3.99 17.01 -19.03
C PHE A 491 -2.89 16.17 -19.70
N ILE A 492 -1.96 16.89 -20.33
CA ILE A 492 -0.77 16.31 -20.98
C ILE A 492 0.44 16.58 -20.11
N TYR A 493 1.13 15.51 -19.69
CA TYR A 493 2.38 15.57 -18.94
C TYR A 493 3.52 15.05 -19.80
N PHE A 494 4.59 15.84 -19.97
CA PHE A 494 5.69 15.53 -20.86
C PHE A 494 6.85 14.83 -20.17
N LEU A 495 7.36 13.75 -20.78
CA LEU A 495 8.69 13.23 -20.55
C LEU A 495 9.68 13.94 -21.51
N ASP A 496 9.29 14.07 -22.78
CA ASP A 496 9.87 14.93 -23.81
C ASP A 496 8.75 15.30 -24.82
N SER A 497 9.10 16.05 -25.90
CA SER A 497 8.13 16.49 -26.90
C SER A 497 7.48 15.35 -27.72
N LEU A 498 8.08 14.14 -27.73
CA LEU A 498 7.62 12.96 -28.45
C LEU A 498 6.98 11.92 -27.51
N THR A 499 7.15 12.10 -26.21
CA THR A 499 6.71 11.12 -25.21
C THR A 499 5.97 11.81 -24.07
N TYR A 500 4.68 11.53 -23.91
CA TYR A 500 3.83 12.17 -22.93
C TYR A 500 2.79 11.21 -22.35
N GLN A 501 2.18 11.62 -21.26
CA GLN A 501 1.03 10.97 -20.66
C GLN A 501 -0.19 11.87 -20.76
N LYS A 502 -1.37 11.27 -20.97
CA LYS A 502 -2.67 11.98 -21.03
C LYS A 502 -3.71 11.22 -20.24
N GLY A 503 -4.44 11.90 -19.36
CA GLY A 503 -5.56 11.31 -18.64
C GLY A 503 -6.83 11.25 -19.48
N ASN A 504 -7.83 10.54 -18.95
CA ASN A 504 -9.11 10.28 -19.63
C ASN A 504 -10.29 10.52 -18.67
N PRO A 505 -11.01 11.65 -18.80
CA PRO A 505 -12.15 11.98 -17.93
C PRO A 505 -13.36 11.06 -18.11
N TYR A 506 -13.36 10.26 -19.17
CA TYR A 506 -14.47 9.36 -19.52
C TYR A 506 -14.33 7.95 -18.99
N LEU A 507 -13.33 7.68 -18.14
CA LEU A 507 -13.14 6.37 -17.51
C LEU A 507 -14.36 5.94 -16.71
N LEU A 508 -14.72 4.68 -16.87
CA LEU A 508 -15.75 3.99 -16.09
C LEU A 508 -15.13 3.21 -14.92
N PRO A 509 -15.86 3.02 -13.82
CA PRO A 509 -15.40 2.12 -12.77
C PRO A 509 -15.39 0.66 -13.27
N GLN A 510 -14.36 -0.10 -12.88
CA GLN A 510 -14.28 -1.53 -13.15
C GLN A 510 -14.89 -2.34 -12.02
N PHE A 511 -15.54 -3.47 -12.35
CA PHE A 511 -16.17 -4.37 -11.39
C PHE A 511 -15.55 -5.75 -11.41
N SER A 512 -15.26 -6.29 -10.23
CA SER A 512 -14.64 -7.62 -10.08
C SER A 512 -15.53 -8.56 -9.29
N HIS A 513 -15.67 -9.80 -9.77
CA HIS A 513 -16.21 -10.94 -9.04
C HIS A 513 -15.06 -11.83 -8.62
N ASN A 514 -14.92 -12.05 -7.32
CA ASN A 514 -13.84 -12.84 -6.74
C ASN A 514 -14.42 -14.06 -6.01
N ILE A 515 -13.90 -15.24 -6.34
CA ILE A 515 -14.20 -16.51 -5.66
C ILE A 515 -12.88 -17.07 -5.15
N GLU A 516 -12.84 -17.51 -3.90
CA GLU A 516 -11.65 -18.09 -3.30
C GLU A 516 -12.00 -19.29 -2.45
N LEU A 517 -11.30 -20.41 -2.67
CA LEU A 517 -11.34 -21.61 -1.85
C LEU A 517 -10.01 -21.79 -1.15
N SER A 518 -9.99 -21.70 0.17
CA SER A 518 -8.79 -21.84 1.00
C SER A 518 -8.88 -23.11 1.86
N HIS A 519 -7.82 -23.90 1.87
CA HIS A 519 -7.59 -24.99 2.80
C HIS A 519 -6.49 -24.62 3.78
N SER A 520 -6.75 -24.73 5.07
CA SER A 520 -5.77 -24.51 6.14
C SER A 520 -5.52 -25.81 6.89
N PHE A 521 -4.24 -26.26 6.88
CA PHE A 521 -3.79 -27.42 7.64
C PHE A 521 -3.04 -26.99 8.90
N LYS A 522 -3.50 -27.43 10.08
CA LYS A 522 -2.97 -27.08 11.40
C LYS A 522 -2.84 -25.55 11.64
N GLY A 523 -3.65 -24.73 10.93
CA GLY A 523 -3.60 -23.28 10.99
C GLY A 523 -2.28 -22.67 10.49
N LYS A 524 -1.42 -23.43 9.79
CA LYS A 524 -0.09 -23.03 9.36
C LYS A 524 0.12 -23.13 7.86
N PHE A 525 -0.16 -24.30 7.27
CA PHE A 525 -0.05 -24.53 5.85
C PHE A 525 -1.34 -24.12 5.19
N ILE A 526 -1.28 -23.15 4.28
CA ILE A 526 -2.47 -22.61 3.64
C ILE A 526 -2.33 -22.76 2.14
N THR A 527 -3.29 -23.45 1.53
CA THR A 527 -3.41 -23.56 0.07
C THR A 527 -4.67 -22.84 -0.36
N THR A 528 -4.58 -21.95 -1.34
CA THR A 528 -5.71 -21.16 -1.81
C THR A 528 -5.80 -21.24 -3.32
N LEU A 529 -6.99 -21.60 -3.81
CA LEU A 529 -7.38 -21.47 -5.22
C LEU A 529 -8.23 -20.22 -5.36
N ASN A 530 -7.90 -19.32 -6.28
CA ASN A 530 -8.66 -18.12 -6.55
C ASN A 530 -9.07 -18.02 -8.02
N TYR A 531 -10.25 -17.48 -8.24
CA TYR A 531 -10.77 -17.05 -9.52
C TYR A 531 -11.29 -15.62 -9.43
N SER A 532 -10.85 -14.76 -10.33
CA SER A 532 -11.30 -13.37 -10.43
C SER A 532 -11.66 -13.04 -11.86
N ARG A 533 -12.81 -12.38 -12.05
CA ARG A 533 -13.25 -11.83 -13.33
C ARG A 533 -13.60 -10.37 -13.16
N THR A 534 -12.94 -9.51 -13.92
CA THR A 534 -13.16 -8.06 -13.91
C THR A 534 -13.69 -7.62 -15.27
N THR A 535 -14.67 -6.72 -15.26
CA THR A 535 -15.22 -6.04 -16.46
C THR A 535 -14.84 -4.57 -16.44
N ASP A 536 -14.81 -3.95 -17.62
CA ASP A 536 -14.45 -2.54 -17.81
C ASP A 536 -13.09 -2.19 -17.19
N VAL A 537 -12.12 -3.08 -17.40
CA VAL A 537 -10.80 -3.01 -16.76
C VAL A 537 -10.13 -1.69 -17.08
N ILE A 538 -9.77 -0.93 -16.06
CA ILE A 538 -8.97 0.28 -16.17
C ILE A 538 -7.52 -0.16 -16.37
N ALA A 539 -6.96 0.04 -17.57
CA ALA A 539 -5.60 -0.35 -17.92
C ALA A 539 -4.84 0.82 -18.54
N GLN A 540 -3.56 0.89 -18.23
CA GLN A 540 -2.65 1.80 -18.91
C GLN A 540 -2.31 1.22 -20.28
N ILE A 541 -2.48 2.04 -21.32
CA ILE A 541 -2.23 1.68 -22.69
C ILE A 541 -1.30 2.68 -23.34
N LEU A 542 -0.51 2.17 -24.28
CA LEU A 542 0.35 2.99 -25.11
C LEU A 542 -0.32 3.20 -26.47
N ARG A 543 -0.25 4.43 -26.99
CA ARG A 543 -0.63 4.79 -28.34
C ARG A 543 0.57 5.35 -29.07
N GLN A 544 0.74 4.94 -30.32
CA GLN A 544 1.78 5.45 -31.21
C GLN A 544 1.16 6.16 -32.40
N ASN A 545 1.76 7.28 -32.79
CA ASN A 545 1.48 7.98 -34.03
C ASN A 545 2.71 7.83 -34.94
N THR A 546 2.55 7.09 -36.03
CA THR A 546 3.65 6.79 -36.95
C THR A 546 4.11 8.03 -37.73
N ASP A 547 3.21 8.96 -38.06
CA ASP A 547 3.53 10.16 -38.83
C ASP A 547 4.34 11.15 -37.99
N GLU A 548 3.87 11.41 -36.77
CA GLU A 548 4.52 12.33 -35.82
C GLU A 548 5.67 11.70 -35.04
N LYS A 549 5.86 10.37 -35.11
CA LYS A 549 6.81 9.59 -34.29
C LYS A 549 6.61 9.79 -32.80
N THR A 550 5.38 10.10 -32.37
CA THR A 550 5.02 10.29 -30.99
C THR A 550 4.51 9.01 -30.35
N THR A 551 4.68 8.89 -29.04
CA THR A 551 4.10 7.83 -28.22
C THR A 551 3.53 8.44 -26.95
N PHE A 552 2.30 8.13 -26.62
CA PHE A 552 1.74 8.57 -25.37
C PHE A 552 1.07 7.43 -24.59
N GLN A 553 1.13 7.56 -23.30
CA GLN A 553 0.45 6.69 -22.37
C GLN A 553 -0.88 7.31 -21.97
N THR A 554 -1.93 6.52 -21.99
CA THR A 554 -3.25 6.93 -21.48
C THR A 554 -3.88 5.78 -20.69
N THR A 555 -4.92 6.07 -19.93
CA THR A 555 -5.69 5.06 -19.21
C THR A 555 -7.04 4.88 -19.89
N GLU A 556 -7.41 3.64 -20.20
CA GLU A 556 -8.70 3.33 -20.86
C GLU A 556 -9.37 2.12 -20.23
N ASN A 557 -10.67 1.97 -20.47
CA ASN A 557 -11.39 0.76 -20.06
C ASN A 557 -11.22 -0.32 -21.13
N VAL A 558 -10.45 -1.36 -20.79
CA VAL A 558 -10.30 -2.59 -21.58
C VAL A 558 -11.39 -3.59 -21.18
N SER A 559 -11.92 -4.35 -22.12
CA SER A 559 -13.18 -5.10 -21.94
C SER A 559 -13.20 -6.04 -20.75
N ARG A 560 -12.20 -6.94 -20.59
CA ARG A 560 -12.22 -7.99 -19.55
C ARG A 560 -10.82 -8.41 -19.10
N PHE A 561 -10.73 -8.69 -17.80
CA PHE A 561 -9.59 -9.35 -17.19
C PHE A 561 -10.04 -10.60 -16.45
N ARG A 562 -9.28 -11.68 -16.54
CA ARG A 562 -9.46 -12.92 -15.79
C ARG A 562 -8.14 -13.30 -15.11
N ASN A 563 -8.23 -13.66 -13.84
CA ASN A 563 -7.12 -14.24 -13.10
C ASN A 563 -7.57 -15.58 -12.47
N ILE A 564 -6.76 -16.61 -12.65
CA ILE A 564 -6.88 -17.90 -11.94
C ILE A 564 -5.54 -18.11 -11.26
N GLY A 565 -5.54 -18.45 -9.97
CA GLY A 565 -4.30 -18.64 -9.22
C GLY A 565 -4.38 -19.72 -8.16
N LEU A 566 -3.26 -20.36 -7.91
CA LEU A 566 -3.00 -21.31 -6.84
C LEU A 566 -1.86 -20.77 -5.98
N SER A 567 -2.12 -20.50 -4.71
CA SER A 567 -1.08 -20.07 -3.78
C SER A 567 -0.90 -21.03 -2.62
N VAL A 568 0.34 -21.20 -2.19
CA VAL A 568 0.73 -22.04 -1.05
C VAL A 568 1.59 -21.23 -0.10
N THR A 569 1.21 -21.21 1.18
CA THR A 569 2.00 -20.67 2.28
C THR A 569 2.45 -21.80 3.18
N ALA A 570 3.74 -21.93 3.43
CA ALA A 570 4.32 -23.03 4.20
C ALA A 570 5.42 -22.51 5.14
N PRO A 571 5.14 -22.34 6.45
CA PRO A 571 6.16 -22.06 7.44
C PRO A 571 6.81 -23.35 7.96
N PHE A 572 8.13 -23.43 7.91
CA PHE A 572 8.92 -24.55 8.43
C PHE A 572 9.76 -24.10 9.62
N LYS A 573 9.72 -24.85 10.69
CA LYS A 573 10.61 -24.71 11.83
C LYS A 573 11.58 -25.88 11.83
N TRP A 574 12.77 -25.67 11.29
CA TRP A 574 13.81 -26.73 11.16
C TRP A 574 14.45 -27.04 12.52
N THR A 575 14.81 -25.99 13.22
CA THR A 575 15.42 -26.07 14.56
C THR A 575 14.87 -24.99 15.48
N SER A 576 15.37 -24.88 16.71
CA SER A 576 15.03 -23.77 17.63
C SER A 576 15.57 -22.42 17.14
N TRP A 577 16.65 -22.42 16.36
CA TRP A 577 17.36 -21.23 15.90
C TRP A 577 17.15 -20.93 14.40
N PHE A 578 16.56 -21.85 13.60
CA PHE A 578 16.35 -21.69 12.17
C PHE A 578 14.91 -21.96 11.74
N ASN A 579 14.30 -20.98 11.09
CA ASN A 579 12.95 -21.03 10.55
C ASN A 579 12.96 -20.55 9.10
N THR A 580 12.11 -21.15 8.26
CA THR A 580 11.90 -20.74 6.86
C THR A 580 10.41 -20.51 6.63
N ASN A 581 10.05 -19.39 6.01
CA ASN A 581 8.72 -19.17 5.44
C ASN A 581 8.83 -19.22 3.93
N VAL A 582 7.99 -20.04 3.31
CA VAL A 582 7.89 -20.16 1.85
C VAL A 582 6.49 -19.72 1.42
N PHE A 583 6.42 -18.88 0.43
CA PHE A 583 5.21 -18.54 -0.29
C PHE A 583 5.42 -18.76 -1.77
N VAL A 584 4.51 -19.51 -2.39
CA VAL A 584 4.48 -19.75 -3.84
C VAL A 584 3.12 -19.35 -4.37
N ASN A 585 3.08 -18.62 -5.47
CA ASN A 585 1.87 -18.27 -6.18
C ASN A 585 2.03 -18.55 -7.68
N LEU A 586 1.26 -19.47 -8.21
CA LEU A 586 1.14 -19.76 -9.63
C LEU A 586 -0.18 -19.15 -10.11
N TYR A 587 -0.13 -18.33 -11.17
CA TYR A 587 -1.34 -17.66 -11.65
C TYR A 587 -1.31 -17.46 -13.17
N ASN A 588 -2.50 -17.45 -13.76
CA ASN A 588 -2.72 -17.07 -15.14
C ASN A 588 -3.52 -15.78 -15.20
N ASN A 589 -2.98 -14.79 -15.89
CA ASN A 589 -3.62 -13.52 -16.22
C ASN A 589 -4.02 -13.51 -17.69
N GLN A 590 -5.26 -13.10 -17.97
CA GLN A 590 -5.75 -12.95 -19.33
C GLN A 590 -6.52 -11.64 -19.49
N TYR A 591 -6.13 -10.84 -20.45
CA TYR A 591 -6.83 -9.62 -20.90
C TYR A 591 -7.47 -9.91 -22.25
N LYS A 592 -8.76 -9.55 -22.40
CA LYS A 592 -9.51 -9.67 -23.64
C LYS A 592 -10.29 -8.37 -23.90
N GLY A 593 -10.23 -7.88 -25.13
CA GLY A 593 -11.00 -6.70 -25.53
C GLY A 593 -10.74 -6.30 -26.97
N ILE A 594 -11.39 -5.24 -27.41
CA ILE A 594 -11.14 -4.58 -28.69
C ILE A 594 -10.57 -3.20 -28.36
N TYR A 595 -9.48 -2.87 -28.98
CA TYR A 595 -8.81 -1.60 -28.83
C TYR A 595 -8.34 -1.07 -30.18
N ASN A 596 -8.74 0.16 -30.56
CA ASN A 596 -8.52 0.73 -31.91
C ASN A 596 -8.85 -0.25 -33.04
N GLY A 597 -9.93 -1.02 -32.92
CA GLY A 597 -10.30 -2.04 -33.90
C GLY A 597 -9.47 -3.34 -33.83
N ALA A 598 -8.37 -3.36 -33.08
CA ALA A 598 -7.54 -4.55 -32.90
C ALA A 598 -8.06 -5.41 -31.74
N LEU A 599 -8.13 -6.73 -31.95
CA LEU A 599 -8.46 -7.70 -30.90
C LEU A 599 -7.28 -7.93 -29.99
N ILE A 600 -7.40 -7.51 -28.74
CA ILE A 600 -6.46 -7.88 -27.66
C ILE A 600 -6.89 -9.20 -27.04
N ASN A 601 -6.02 -10.18 -27.02
CA ASN A 601 -6.16 -11.45 -26.31
C ASN A 601 -4.80 -11.87 -25.75
N ALA A 602 -4.34 -11.12 -24.73
CA ALA A 602 -3.07 -11.37 -24.07
C ALA A 602 -3.27 -12.30 -22.88
N SER A 603 -2.50 -13.39 -22.80
CA SER A 603 -2.55 -14.34 -21.69
C SER A 603 -1.15 -14.80 -21.33
N ASN A 604 -0.86 -14.87 -20.04
CA ASN A 604 0.40 -15.39 -19.54
C ASN A 604 0.19 -16.13 -18.22
N THR A 605 0.93 -17.23 -18.04
CA THR A 605 1.01 -17.96 -16.78
C THR A 605 2.34 -17.65 -16.12
N ALA A 606 2.28 -17.07 -14.95
CA ALA A 606 3.43 -16.64 -14.17
C ALA A 606 3.45 -17.30 -12.80
N TYR A 607 4.64 -17.36 -12.20
CA TYR A 607 4.78 -17.78 -10.82
C TYR A 607 5.68 -16.82 -10.03
N MET A 608 5.43 -16.77 -8.73
CA MET A 608 6.18 -15.96 -7.79
C MET A 608 6.54 -16.82 -6.58
N ILE A 609 7.77 -16.71 -6.13
CA ILE A 609 8.30 -17.42 -4.98
C ILE A 609 8.90 -16.38 -4.01
N ASN A 610 8.49 -16.43 -2.76
CA ASN A 610 9.12 -15.67 -1.67
C ASN A 610 9.65 -16.66 -0.64
N ILE A 611 10.90 -16.48 -0.23
CA ILE A 611 11.54 -17.29 0.79
C ILE A 611 12.16 -16.35 1.82
N THR A 612 11.84 -16.55 3.08
CA THR A 612 12.46 -15.84 4.21
C THR A 612 13.03 -16.84 5.18
N ASN A 613 14.35 -16.80 5.38
CA ASN A 613 15.08 -17.60 6.34
C ASN A 613 15.46 -16.71 7.53
N SER A 614 15.06 -17.09 8.74
CA SER A 614 15.35 -16.37 9.97
C SER A 614 16.21 -17.21 10.90
N PHE A 615 17.32 -16.64 11.39
CA PHE A 615 18.31 -17.29 12.23
C PHE A 615 18.42 -16.55 13.56
N THR A 616 18.28 -17.26 14.66
CA THR A 616 18.62 -16.77 16.02
C THR A 616 20.00 -17.29 16.37
N LEU A 617 21.05 -16.48 16.15
CA LEU A 617 22.44 -16.91 16.21
C LEU A 617 22.99 -16.95 17.66
N ALA A 618 22.60 -15.97 18.46
CA ALA A 618 22.98 -15.87 19.87
C ALA A 618 21.96 -15.01 20.63
N GLU A 619 22.12 -14.84 21.93
CA GLU A 619 21.26 -14.00 22.74
C GLU A 619 21.24 -12.55 22.21
N GLY A 620 20.06 -12.11 21.78
CA GLY A 620 19.83 -10.78 21.20
C GLY A 620 20.46 -10.56 19.84
N PHE A 621 21.05 -11.59 19.18
CA PHE A 621 21.61 -11.49 17.83
C PHE A 621 20.85 -12.41 16.86
N SER A 622 20.35 -11.85 15.78
CA SER A 622 19.62 -12.57 14.74
C SER A 622 20.06 -12.11 13.35
N ALA A 623 19.94 -13.03 12.40
CA ALA A 623 20.15 -12.77 10.99
C ALA A 623 18.92 -13.20 10.19
N GLU A 624 18.76 -12.62 9.02
CA GLU A 624 17.71 -12.95 8.08
C GLU A 624 18.25 -12.94 6.65
N LEU A 625 17.89 -13.96 5.90
CA LEU A 625 18.14 -14.04 4.45
C LEU A 625 16.75 -14.16 3.79
N SER A 626 16.36 -13.14 3.03
CA SER A 626 15.11 -13.13 2.30
C SER A 626 15.38 -12.91 0.82
N GLY A 627 14.51 -13.48 0.00
CA GLY A 627 14.56 -13.31 -1.43
C GLY A 627 13.20 -13.55 -2.07
N PHE A 628 12.99 -12.91 -3.20
CA PHE A 628 11.87 -13.20 -4.07
C PHE A 628 12.32 -13.42 -5.50
N TYR A 629 11.55 -14.23 -6.20
CA TYR A 629 11.63 -14.42 -7.63
C TYR A 629 10.23 -14.31 -8.22
N ARG A 630 10.09 -13.58 -9.32
CA ARG A 630 8.88 -13.52 -10.15
C ARG A 630 9.30 -13.83 -11.59
N SER A 631 8.66 -14.83 -12.21
CA SER A 631 8.83 -15.12 -13.62
C SER A 631 8.32 -13.98 -14.50
N GLU A 632 8.59 -14.04 -15.78
CA GLU A 632 7.91 -13.21 -16.77
C GLU A 632 6.39 -13.27 -16.56
N GLY A 633 5.70 -12.13 -16.67
CA GLY A 633 4.30 -12.05 -16.34
C GLY A 633 3.58 -10.85 -16.94
N LEU A 634 2.30 -11.03 -17.23
CA LEU A 634 1.43 -10.00 -17.80
C LEU A 634 0.81 -9.14 -16.70
N SER A 635 1.08 -7.82 -16.77
CA SER A 635 0.43 -6.80 -15.95
C SER A 635 -0.10 -5.70 -16.85
N ASP A 636 -1.38 -5.41 -16.77
CA ASP A 636 -2.11 -4.65 -17.78
C ASP A 636 -1.84 -5.24 -19.16
N LEU A 637 -1.30 -4.49 -20.10
CA LEU A 637 -0.88 -5.00 -21.42
C LEU A 637 0.65 -5.10 -21.56
N LEU A 638 1.39 -4.83 -20.48
CA LEU A 638 2.84 -4.93 -20.41
C LEU A 638 3.24 -6.37 -20.05
N MET A 639 4.01 -7.05 -20.90
CA MET A 639 4.70 -8.28 -20.58
C MET A 639 5.97 -7.90 -19.81
N MET A 640 5.94 -8.06 -18.48
CA MET A 640 7.05 -7.74 -17.59
C MET A 640 8.07 -8.90 -17.59
N ASN A 641 9.34 -8.58 -17.74
CA ASN A 641 10.42 -9.55 -17.60
C ASN A 641 10.47 -10.14 -16.18
N GLU A 642 11.18 -11.24 -16.03
CA GLU A 642 11.47 -11.81 -14.72
C GLU A 642 12.16 -10.78 -13.79
N MET A 643 11.91 -10.91 -12.49
CA MET A 643 12.53 -10.05 -11.49
C MET A 643 12.85 -10.84 -10.24
N TYR A 644 14.03 -10.62 -9.68
CA TYR A 644 14.48 -11.26 -8.45
C TYR A 644 15.32 -10.31 -7.60
N GLN A 645 15.33 -10.55 -6.31
CA GLN A 645 16.04 -9.75 -5.32
C GLN A 645 16.41 -10.60 -4.11
N MET A 646 17.53 -10.27 -3.49
CA MET A 646 17.96 -10.82 -2.21
C MET A 646 18.24 -9.70 -1.21
N THR A 647 17.93 -9.96 0.07
CA THR A 647 18.24 -9.06 1.18
C THR A 647 18.86 -9.87 2.31
N ILE A 648 19.94 -9.35 2.89
CA ILE A 648 20.60 -9.88 4.08
C ILE A 648 20.42 -8.88 5.20
N GLY A 649 19.84 -9.30 6.32
CA GLY A 649 19.62 -8.49 7.50
C GLY A 649 20.36 -9.02 8.71
N LEU A 650 21.01 -8.15 9.47
CA LEU A 650 21.62 -8.45 10.75
C LEU A 650 20.97 -7.56 11.82
N GLN A 651 20.66 -8.13 12.97
CA GLN A 651 20.05 -7.39 14.08
C GLN A 651 20.69 -7.76 15.41
N LYS A 652 21.00 -6.74 16.22
CA LYS A 652 21.42 -6.90 17.60
C LYS A 652 20.50 -6.11 18.52
N ASN A 653 19.87 -6.82 19.46
CA ASN A 653 19.14 -6.21 20.56
C ASN A 653 20.13 -5.84 21.67
N LEU A 654 20.06 -4.60 22.14
CA LEU A 654 20.92 -4.01 23.15
C LEU A 654 20.09 -3.59 24.37
N MET A 655 20.75 -3.31 25.51
CA MET A 655 20.09 -2.76 26.69
C MET A 655 18.86 -3.59 27.15
N LYS A 656 18.97 -4.92 27.18
CA LYS A 656 17.84 -5.83 27.50
C LYS A 656 16.60 -5.60 26.66
N GLY A 657 16.78 -5.35 25.34
CA GLY A 657 15.70 -5.12 24.37
C GLY A 657 15.18 -3.67 24.28
N LYS A 658 15.72 -2.72 25.06
CA LYS A 658 15.36 -1.31 24.94
C LYS A 658 15.92 -0.65 23.70
N SER A 659 17.01 -1.17 23.13
CA SER A 659 17.59 -0.66 21.89
C SER A 659 17.82 -1.79 20.90
N THR A 660 17.80 -1.44 19.61
CA THR A 660 18.03 -2.36 18.51
C THR A 660 18.93 -1.69 17.49
N LEU A 661 20.02 -2.34 17.14
CA LEU A 661 20.89 -1.98 16.02
C LEU A 661 20.59 -2.94 14.87
N ARG A 662 20.45 -2.41 13.64
CA ARG A 662 20.25 -3.19 12.43
C ARG A 662 21.18 -2.76 11.33
N LEU A 663 21.60 -3.74 10.54
CA LEU A 663 22.36 -3.56 9.31
C LEU A 663 21.70 -4.41 8.22
N ASN A 664 21.25 -3.76 7.13
CA ASN A 664 20.61 -4.41 6.00
C ASN A 664 21.42 -4.20 4.74
N PHE A 665 21.65 -5.26 3.99
CA PHE A 665 22.25 -5.29 2.67
C PHE A 665 21.15 -5.69 1.68
N ARG A 666 20.62 -4.73 0.96
CA ARG A 666 19.58 -4.95 -0.04
C ARG A 666 20.21 -5.09 -1.41
N ASP A 667 19.76 -6.09 -2.15
CA ASP A 667 20.19 -6.38 -3.53
C ASP A 667 21.71 -6.26 -3.74
N PRO A 668 22.55 -6.92 -2.93
CA PRO A 668 24.00 -6.71 -2.94
C PRO A 668 24.61 -7.02 -4.31
N PHE A 669 23.97 -7.87 -5.12
CA PHE A 669 24.42 -8.23 -6.45
C PHE A 669 23.86 -7.35 -7.58
N GLY A 670 22.89 -6.47 -7.30
CA GLY A 670 22.26 -5.62 -8.31
C GLY A 670 21.40 -6.40 -9.30
N TRP A 671 20.75 -7.42 -8.84
CA TRP A 671 19.92 -8.31 -9.64
C TRP A 671 18.58 -7.67 -10.00
N GLN A 672 18.09 -6.78 -9.14
CA GLN A 672 16.79 -6.17 -9.33
C GLN A 672 16.83 -5.15 -10.45
N LYS A 673 16.11 -5.43 -11.53
CA LYS A 673 15.90 -4.56 -12.69
C LYS A 673 14.44 -4.67 -13.10
N PHE A 674 13.88 -3.60 -13.64
CA PHE A 674 12.57 -3.63 -14.26
C PHE A 674 12.73 -3.58 -15.77
N GLY A 675 11.96 -4.38 -16.47
CA GLY A 675 11.87 -4.35 -17.91
C GLY A 675 10.63 -5.06 -18.38
N GLY A 676 10.27 -4.81 -19.63
CA GLY A 676 9.13 -5.44 -20.25
C GLY A 676 8.91 -4.94 -21.67
N TYR A 677 7.91 -5.49 -22.33
CA TYR A 677 7.52 -5.07 -23.66
C TYR A 677 6.00 -5.06 -23.82
N VAL A 678 5.56 -4.18 -24.69
CA VAL A 678 4.16 -4.06 -25.12
C VAL A 678 4.13 -4.28 -26.62
N LYS A 679 3.30 -5.25 -27.06
CA LYS A 679 3.13 -5.50 -28.50
C LYS A 679 1.68 -5.86 -28.79
N TYR A 680 0.98 -4.94 -29.41
CA TYR A 680 -0.40 -5.13 -29.93
C TYR A 680 -0.70 -4.10 -31.01
N GLY A 681 -1.42 -4.49 -32.08
CA GLY A 681 -1.70 -3.62 -33.21
C GLY A 681 -0.40 -3.08 -33.81
N ASP A 682 -0.31 -1.77 -33.88
CA ASP A 682 0.83 -0.97 -34.36
C ASP A 682 1.83 -0.61 -33.24
N VAL A 683 1.53 -0.95 -31.98
CA VAL A 683 2.39 -0.65 -30.83
C VAL A 683 3.47 -1.72 -30.66
N ASP A 684 4.74 -1.31 -30.70
CA ASP A 684 5.90 -2.14 -30.37
C ASP A 684 6.89 -1.33 -29.53
N VAL A 685 6.81 -1.52 -28.20
CA VAL A 685 7.58 -0.76 -27.22
C VAL A 685 8.26 -1.69 -26.25
N THR A 686 9.57 -1.51 -26.04
CA THR A 686 10.34 -2.19 -24.99
C THR A 686 10.83 -1.18 -23.98
N VAL A 687 10.61 -1.46 -22.69
CA VAL A 687 11.02 -0.61 -21.57
C VAL A 687 12.07 -1.32 -20.73
N LYS A 688 13.12 -0.60 -20.35
CA LYS A 688 14.13 -1.05 -19.39
C LYS A 688 14.35 0.08 -18.38
N ASN A 689 14.29 -0.25 -17.09
CA ASN A 689 14.52 0.71 -16.01
C ASN A 689 15.44 0.08 -14.96
N ARG A 690 16.43 0.84 -14.52
CA ARG A 690 17.30 0.49 -13.41
C ARG A 690 17.46 1.66 -12.47
N TRP A 691 17.57 1.37 -11.18
CA TRP A 691 17.74 2.39 -10.14
C TRP A 691 18.75 1.92 -9.08
N ASP A 692 18.98 2.72 -8.07
CA ASP A 692 19.92 2.44 -6.99
C ASP A 692 19.40 1.34 -6.02
N THR A 693 19.25 0.11 -6.51
CA THR A 693 18.74 -1.05 -5.75
C THR A 693 19.73 -1.59 -4.73
N ARG A 694 21.04 -1.49 -5.04
CA ARG A 694 22.11 -1.88 -4.13
C ARG A 694 22.17 -0.90 -2.98
N GLN A 695 21.75 -1.32 -1.78
CA GLN A 695 21.67 -0.42 -0.64
C GLN A 695 22.25 -1.07 0.62
N VAL A 696 22.97 -0.27 1.40
CA VAL A 696 23.39 -0.62 2.76
C VAL A 696 22.73 0.35 3.70
N THR A 697 21.93 -0.18 4.64
CA THR A 697 21.19 0.61 5.63
C THR A 697 21.64 0.22 7.02
N ALA A 698 22.08 1.21 7.81
CA ALA A 698 22.29 1.08 9.25
C ALA A 698 21.22 1.86 10.00
N SER A 699 20.62 1.25 11.03
CA SER A 699 19.62 1.95 11.84
C SER A 699 19.72 1.58 13.31
N PHE A 700 19.50 2.58 14.16
CA PHE A 700 19.45 2.45 15.62
C PHE A 700 18.07 2.89 16.10
N THR A 701 17.42 2.03 16.88
CA THR A 701 16.13 2.32 17.52
C THR A 701 16.30 2.28 19.04
N TRP A 702 15.89 3.35 19.71
CA TRP A 702 15.81 3.41 21.16
C TRP A 702 14.35 3.52 21.61
N ARG A 703 13.96 2.65 22.58
CA ARG A 703 12.61 2.62 23.15
C ARG A 703 12.68 3.09 24.60
N PHE A 704 11.85 4.08 24.95
CA PHE A 704 11.80 4.67 26.28
C PHE A 704 10.42 4.51 26.91
N GLY A 705 10.37 4.67 28.24
CA GLY A 705 9.15 4.56 29.02
C GLY A 705 8.73 3.12 29.32
N LYS A 706 7.47 2.94 29.68
CA LYS A 706 6.92 1.65 30.10
C LYS A 706 6.33 0.90 28.91
N ASN A 707 6.92 -0.22 28.49
CA ASN A 707 6.47 -1.04 27.34
C ASN A 707 5.05 -1.66 27.51
N THR A 708 4.41 -1.44 28.65
CA THR A 708 3.10 -1.98 29.00
C THR A 708 1.95 -0.99 28.80
N ILE A 709 2.23 0.22 28.29
CA ILE A 709 1.22 1.27 28.07
C ILE A 709 0.45 0.98 26.77
N ALA A 710 -0.88 1.17 26.81
CA ALA A 710 -1.74 0.98 25.67
C ALA A 710 -1.41 1.93 24.51
N PRO A 711 -1.39 1.46 23.27
CA PRO A 711 -1.47 2.34 22.11
C PRO A 711 -2.79 3.10 22.08
N SER A 712 -2.84 4.14 21.25
CA SER A 712 -4.07 4.90 21.00
C SER A 712 -5.21 4.01 20.50
N ARG A 713 -6.45 4.44 20.76
CA ARG A 713 -7.67 3.70 20.40
C ARG A 713 -7.76 3.40 18.90
N LYS A 714 -8.31 2.24 18.54
CA LYS A 714 -8.73 1.91 17.16
C LYS A 714 -9.81 2.87 16.69
N ARG A 715 -9.67 3.36 15.46
CA ARG A 715 -10.62 4.26 14.82
C ARG A 715 -10.82 3.82 13.38
N ALA A 716 -12.05 3.73 12.89
CA ALA A 716 -12.35 3.56 11.47
C ALA A 716 -12.59 4.95 10.87
N THR A 717 -12.08 5.25 9.70
CA THR A 717 -12.42 6.50 8.99
C THR A 717 -13.23 6.22 7.74
N GLY A 718 -13.97 7.23 7.29
CA GLY A 718 -14.80 7.15 6.11
C GLY A 718 -14.09 7.43 4.78
N VAL A 719 -12.87 7.98 4.79
CA VAL A 719 -12.20 8.53 3.59
C VAL A 719 -11.17 7.60 2.94
N SER A 720 -11.18 6.31 3.26
CA SER A 720 -10.11 5.37 2.86
C SER A 720 -9.97 5.19 1.36
N GLU A 721 -11.06 5.11 0.64
CA GLU A 721 -11.08 4.95 -0.81
C GLU A 721 -10.58 6.22 -1.49
N GLU A 722 -11.12 7.33 -1.09
CA GLU A 722 -10.86 8.64 -1.68
C GLU A 722 -9.40 9.07 -1.49
N VAL A 723 -8.84 8.79 -0.32
CA VAL A 723 -7.43 9.07 -0.03
C VAL A 723 -6.49 8.20 -0.87
N ASN A 724 -6.80 6.91 -1.05
CA ASN A 724 -6.01 6.05 -1.92
C ASN A 724 -6.05 6.51 -3.38
N ARG A 725 -7.19 7.00 -3.84
CA ARG A 725 -7.36 7.54 -5.21
C ARG A 725 -6.68 8.90 -5.40
N ALA A 726 -6.55 9.69 -4.34
CA ALA A 726 -5.86 10.98 -4.35
C ALA A 726 -4.35 10.88 -4.20
N GLY A 727 -3.85 9.86 -3.49
CA GLY A 727 -2.44 9.70 -3.14
C GLY A 727 -1.61 8.92 -4.15
N GLN A 728 -2.19 8.37 -5.21
CA GLN A 728 -1.45 7.73 -6.30
C GLN A 728 -0.95 8.79 -7.29
N THR A 729 0.03 9.58 -6.88
CA THR A 729 0.83 10.38 -7.82
C THR A 729 1.90 9.46 -8.41
N ASN A 730 1.85 9.26 -9.72
CA ASN A 730 2.85 8.51 -10.49
C ASN A 730 4.21 9.19 -10.46
#